data_4ef8928392a9aceaaa8d511dc73d042f
#
_entry.id   4ef8928392a9aceaaa8d511dc73d042f
#
_cell.length_a   1.000
_cell.length_b   1.000
_cell.length_c   1.000
_cell.angle_alpha   90.00
_cell.angle_beta   90.00
_cell.angle_gamma   90.00
#
_symmetry.space_group_name_H-M   'P 1'
#
loop_
_entity.id
_entity.type
_entity.pdbx_description
1 polymer ?
#
loop_
_entity_poly.entity_id
_entity_poly.type
_entity_poly.pdbx_seq_one_letter_code
_entity_poly.pdbx_strand_id
1 'polypeptide(L)'
;MTQKTLVDYFQITKVIKEKPIQTSYIDEIPFERRIVIARNKIKYLPELIKFLHRKCKTHGGCTPKIINEFYSIYEDNEILFLISFFQRNIPDDEIYYKRLGEEFQLIKQNNFTKVFLQCIEILSLVDCQYIIRGSAGSSLTTYLLNITNINPIKENISLARFMSETRKDMPDIDIDLPHNRREEIYQKIFERWEGKVARISNHVIFRKKTSLKEAVRQAGYRKFLPKDFKLEDIFKKEDDQNEVYEVAAKLEGTFSHYSLHCGGIVIFDDIVPQKYYLQEFKIFKKDIITGPQIKLNKDEVEDENLIKLDILSNRGLAQLSDISPMLIEDYPDNDPATLELLSRGDNLGITFGESRGMRKIFMLMKPTSRYDIAVALALIRPCASGNNQKSEFLRDYKSLIREHKSFTRENDVDFLIFDDDAIKYISRLLSISEGQADVYRKAFAKNRWDKKNEFTNLLKICHPEFDEEKLDLIITLLEQLQLYSFCKSHAFSYSYLVYSLAYQKAHNPQQFWLAALNNCNSSFRKWVHFREAKSSGIQLTLGRRPWRLRGNVLISSDIQMKLKEDPIRDYWQYGYWISDDFLPGMYCEYYMGIPTQSKRKKIIEEIKEPVKMVRFRGLVATGRTYDAGRRMKKIIPKEMPKGESVSPEIKNGRIITFFTIGYNDSNYLELVLWGKYPVQKIHCIEGEGLIKDEDSCPWVQVTRFRFCRL
;
A
#
# COMPACT_ATOMS: atom_id res chain seq x y z
N MET A 1 46.97 -19.90 -11.11
CA MET A 1 46.64 -18.60 -10.48
C MET A 1 47.79 -18.19 -9.59
N THR A 2 48.40 -17.07 -9.88
CA THR A 2 49.51 -16.56 -9.09
C THR A 2 49.01 -16.06 -7.72
N GLN A 3 49.88 -16.18 -6.70
CA GLN A 3 49.60 -15.75 -5.32
C GLN A 3 49.02 -14.32 -5.22
N LYS A 4 49.37 -13.45 -6.17
CA LYS A 4 48.89 -12.07 -6.29
C LYS A 4 47.41 -11.98 -6.62
N THR A 5 46.87 -12.91 -7.41
CA THR A 5 45.42 -12.96 -7.78
C THR A 5 44.52 -13.40 -6.63
N LEU A 6 45.06 -14.23 -5.72
CA LEU A 6 44.35 -14.65 -4.52
C LEU A 6 44.28 -13.54 -3.46
N VAL A 7 45.39 -12.79 -3.27
CA VAL A 7 45.44 -11.65 -2.34
C VAL A 7 44.47 -10.55 -2.77
N ASP A 8 44.44 -10.22 -4.06
CA ASP A 8 43.50 -9.26 -4.62
C ASP A 8 42.04 -9.74 -4.48
N TYR A 9 41.81 -11.03 -4.63
CA TYR A 9 40.48 -11.63 -4.40
C TYR A 9 40.01 -11.51 -2.94
N PHE A 10 40.90 -11.83 -1.98
CA PHE A 10 40.57 -11.69 -0.57
C PHE A 10 40.39 -10.24 -0.12
N GLN A 11 41.15 -9.29 -0.67
CA GLN A 11 40.97 -7.87 -0.39
C GLN A 11 39.66 -7.36 -0.94
N ILE A 12 39.26 -7.76 -2.16
CA ILE A 12 37.96 -7.40 -2.74
C ILE A 12 36.80 -8.03 -1.98
N THR A 13 36.95 -9.30 -1.58
CA THR A 13 35.91 -9.99 -0.80
C THR A 13 35.77 -9.41 0.61
N LYS A 14 36.89 -8.92 1.20
CA LYS A 14 36.89 -8.26 2.50
C LYS A 14 36.24 -6.88 2.43
N VAL A 15 36.52 -6.11 1.38
CA VAL A 15 35.89 -4.80 1.13
C VAL A 15 34.38 -4.94 0.88
N ILE A 16 33.95 -5.99 0.20
CA ILE A 16 32.51 -6.28 -0.02
C ILE A 16 31.79 -6.66 1.30
N LYS A 17 32.50 -7.22 2.29
CA LYS A 17 31.93 -7.56 3.61
C LYS A 17 31.91 -6.41 4.62
N GLU A 18 32.80 -5.43 4.49
CA GLU A 18 33.02 -4.41 5.52
C GLU A 18 32.50 -3.01 5.19
N LYS A 19 32.04 -2.76 3.95
CA LYS A 19 31.43 -1.48 3.57
C LYS A 19 30.18 -1.69 2.73
N PRO A 20 29.11 -0.88 2.93
CA PRO A 20 28.06 -0.80 1.94
C PRO A 20 28.71 -0.43 0.59
N ILE A 21 28.30 -1.12 -0.46
CA ILE A 21 28.88 -0.97 -1.81
C ILE A 21 28.80 0.51 -2.18
N GLN A 22 29.94 1.21 -2.16
CA GLN A 22 30.03 2.55 -2.69
C GLN A 22 29.92 2.48 -4.22
N THR A 23 29.13 3.35 -4.81
CA THR A 23 28.73 3.37 -6.23
C THR A 23 29.88 3.52 -7.22
N SER A 24 30.93 4.23 -6.86
CA SER A 24 32.19 4.30 -7.62
C SER A 24 32.76 2.92 -7.96
N TYR A 25 32.38 1.91 -7.20
CA TYR A 25 32.87 0.54 -7.35
C TYR A 25 32.30 -0.21 -8.56
N ILE A 26 31.12 0.16 -9.05
CA ILE A 26 30.50 -0.52 -10.20
C ILE A 26 31.28 -0.20 -11.49
N ASP A 27 31.73 1.04 -11.62
CA ASP A 27 32.47 1.51 -12.80
C ASP A 27 33.97 1.16 -12.72
N GLU A 28 34.50 0.92 -11.49
CA GLU A 28 35.93 0.66 -11.28
C GLU A 28 36.36 -0.79 -11.49
N ILE A 29 35.43 -1.77 -11.49
CA ILE A 29 35.79 -3.17 -11.73
C ILE A 29 35.48 -3.53 -13.18
N PRO A 30 36.49 -3.89 -13.99
CA PRO A 30 36.29 -4.30 -15.39
C PRO A 30 35.29 -5.45 -15.52
N PHE A 31 34.52 -5.44 -16.60
CA PHE A 31 33.45 -6.41 -16.87
C PHE A 31 33.94 -7.86 -16.78
N GLU A 32 35.10 -8.18 -17.39
CA GLU A 32 35.71 -9.51 -17.37
C GLU A 32 36.01 -9.98 -15.95
N ARG A 33 36.44 -9.08 -15.09
CA ARG A 33 36.73 -9.38 -13.68
C ARG A 33 35.46 -9.65 -12.88
N ARG A 34 34.37 -8.99 -13.20
CA ARG A 34 33.05 -9.25 -12.59
C ARG A 34 32.47 -10.59 -13.00
N ILE A 35 32.67 -11.01 -14.23
CA ILE A 35 32.29 -12.34 -14.70
C ILE A 35 33.03 -13.42 -13.89
N VAL A 36 34.33 -13.22 -13.62
CA VAL A 36 35.11 -14.14 -12.78
C VAL A 36 34.56 -14.19 -11.35
N ILE A 37 34.19 -13.05 -10.78
CA ILE A 37 33.55 -12.98 -9.44
C ILE A 37 32.20 -13.70 -9.46
N ALA A 38 31.38 -13.52 -10.50
CA ALA A 38 30.11 -14.21 -10.66
C ALA A 38 30.28 -15.72 -10.72
N ARG A 39 31.19 -16.20 -11.57
CA ARG A 39 31.52 -17.64 -11.68
C ARG A 39 32.01 -18.24 -10.37
N ASN A 40 32.74 -17.47 -9.56
CA ASN A 40 33.22 -17.93 -8.25
C ASN A 40 32.11 -17.93 -7.18
N LYS A 41 31.16 -16.99 -7.23
CA LYS A 41 29.99 -16.98 -6.32
C LYS A 41 29.03 -18.14 -6.60
N ILE A 42 28.97 -18.62 -7.83
CA ILE A 42 28.19 -19.79 -8.22
C ILE A 42 29.09 -21.03 -8.20
N LYS A 43 29.81 -21.24 -7.12
CA LYS A 43 30.69 -22.41 -6.95
C LYS A 43 30.00 -23.76 -7.21
N TYR A 44 28.70 -23.80 -7.00
CA TYR A 44 27.87 -24.99 -7.11
C TYR A 44 27.15 -25.13 -8.43
N LEU A 45 27.35 -24.23 -9.42
CA LEU A 45 26.65 -24.34 -10.69
C LEU A 45 27.00 -25.62 -11.48
N PRO A 46 28.28 -26.08 -11.56
CA PRO A 46 28.58 -27.37 -12.15
C PRO A 46 27.96 -28.56 -11.39
N GLU A 47 27.91 -28.49 -10.07
CA GLU A 47 27.24 -29.50 -9.25
C GLU A 47 25.73 -29.42 -9.39
N LEU A 48 25.17 -28.22 -9.48
CA LEU A 48 23.77 -28.00 -9.78
C LEU A 48 23.35 -28.63 -11.10
N ILE A 49 24.10 -28.39 -12.15
CA ILE A 49 23.84 -28.98 -13.45
C ILE A 49 23.95 -30.51 -13.39
N LYS A 50 24.93 -31.03 -12.67
CA LYS A 50 25.04 -32.48 -12.40
C LYS A 50 23.88 -33.02 -11.55
N PHE A 51 23.36 -32.23 -10.62
CA PHE A 51 22.19 -32.57 -9.81
C PHE A 51 20.91 -32.58 -10.63
N LEU A 52 20.68 -31.57 -11.46
CA LEU A 52 19.55 -31.53 -12.40
C LEU A 52 19.62 -32.71 -13.37
N HIS A 53 20.78 -33.03 -13.92
CA HIS A 53 20.96 -34.21 -14.76
C HIS A 53 20.67 -35.53 -14.04
N ARG A 54 21.03 -35.66 -12.76
CA ARG A 54 20.74 -36.86 -11.97
C ARG A 54 19.26 -36.99 -11.67
N LYS A 55 18.59 -35.90 -11.25
CA LYS A 55 17.13 -35.91 -10.97
C LYS A 55 16.31 -36.12 -12.21
N CYS A 56 16.68 -35.53 -13.34
CA CYS A 56 16.00 -35.78 -14.62
C CYS A 56 16.03 -37.26 -15.02
N LYS A 57 17.14 -37.98 -14.74
CA LYS A 57 17.24 -39.41 -14.98
C LYS A 57 16.37 -40.26 -14.04
N THR A 58 16.18 -39.84 -12.81
CA THR A 58 15.46 -40.60 -11.77
C THR A 58 13.95 -40.36 -11.76
N HIS A 59 13.46 -39.21 -12.22
CA HIS A 59 12.05 -38.80 -12.11
C HIS A 59 11.31 -38.70 -13.45
N GLY A 60 11.95 -39.03 -14.58
CA GLY A 60 11.29 -39.12 -15.90
C GLY A 60 10.64 -37.82 -16.43
N GLY A 61 10.83 -36.67 -15.78
CA GLY A 61 10.04 -35.47 -15.99
C GLY A 61 10.77 -34.17 -16.33
N CYS A 62 12.10 -34.12 -16.21
CA CYS A 62 12.83 -32.92 -16.69
C CYS A 62 13.17 -33.08 -18.16
N THR A 63 12.61 -32.24 -18.99
CA THR A 63 12.94 -32.25 -20.42
C THR A 63 14.35 -31.71 -20.63
N PRO A 64 15.15 -32.29 -21.56
CA PRO A 64 16.47 -31.76 -21.97
C PRO A 64 16.45 -30.27 -22.31
N LYS A 65 15.29 -29.76 -22.67
CA LYS A 65 15.02 -28.37 -22.99
C LYS A 65 15.31 -27.42 -21.83
N ILE A 66 14.88 -27.73 -20.60
CA ILE A 66 15.10 -26.87 -19.41
C ILE A 66 16.59 -26.76 -19.11
N ILE A 67 17.34 -27.84 -19.23
CA ILE A 67 18.78 -27.86 -18.97
C ILE A 67 19.53 -27.05 -20.04
N ASN A 68 19.17 -27.20 -21.31
CA ASN A 68 19.79 -26.45 -22.41
C ASN A 68 19.46 -24.95 -22.32
N GLU A 69 18.24 -24.60 -21.98
CA GLU A 69 17.82 -23.21 -21.75
C GLU A 69 18.61 -22.58 -20.58
N PHE A 70 18.81 -23.32 -19.49
CA PHE A 70 19.59 -22.86 -18.36
C PHE A 70 21.07 -22.64 -18.74
N TYR A 71 21.67 -23.55 -19.49
CA TYR A 71 23.04 -23.40 -19.96
C TYR A 71 23.23 -22.19 -20.88
N SER A 72 22.31 -21.97 -21.81
CA SER A 72 22.41 -20.83 -22.73
C SER A 72 22.33 -19.49 -22.00
N ILE A 73 21.52 -19.40 -20.95
CA ILE A 73 21.39 -18.20 -20.11
C ILE A 73 22.66 -18.01 -19.25
N TYR A 74 23.20 -19.09 -18.69
CA TYR A 74 24.40 -19.05 -17.86
C TYR A 74 25.63 -18.58 -18.63
N GLU A 75 25.77 -18.91 -19.92
CA GLU A 75 26.85 -18.44 -20.77
C GLU A 75 26.70 -16.97 -21.19
N ASP A 76 25.54 -16.35 -20.89
CA ASP A 76 25.31 -14.96 -21.19
C ASP A 76 26.08 -14.05 -20.23
N ASN A 77 26.92 -13.18 -20.78
CA ASN A 77 27.76 -12.30 -20.00
C ASN A 77 26.97 -11.27 -19.16
N GLU A 78 25.83 -10.81 -19.65
CA GLU A 78 24.99 -9.85 -18.92
C GLU A 78 24.35 -10.49 -17.67
N ILE A 79 23.88 -11.72 -17.81
CA ILE A 79 23.31 -12.48 -16.69
C ILE A 79 24.39 -12.82 -15.66
N LEU A 80 25.59 -13.24 -16.11
CA LEU A 80 26.72 -13.46 -15.19
C LEU A 80 27.12 -12.18 -14.46
N PHE A 81 27.08 -11.04 -15.15
CA PHE A 81 27.34 -9.75 -14.55
C PHE A 81 26.31 -9.42 -13.47
N LEU A 82 25.00 -9.63 -13.76
CA LEU A 82 23.93 -9.44 -12.78
C LEU A 82 24.10 -10.35 -11.56
N ILE A 83 24.40 -11.64 -11.77
CA ILE A 83 24.64 -12.62 -10.72
C ILE A 83 25.84 -12.21 -9.82
N SER A 84 26.83 -11.50 -10.36
CA SER A 84 27.98 -11.03 -9.56
C SER A 84 27.57 -10.15 -8.38
N PHE A 85 26.40 -9.52 -8.44
CA PHE A 85 25.83 -8.67 -7.39
C PHE A 85 24.93 -9.41 -6.42
N PHE A 86 24.67 -10.71 -6.58
CA PHE A 86 23.87 -11.46 -5.63
C PHE A 86 24.50 -11.40 -4.22
N GLN A 87 23.70 -10.98 -3.27
CA GLN A 87 24.10 -10.85 -1.86
C GLN A 87 23.59 -12.02 -1.00
N ARG A 88 22.55 -12.70 -1.45
CA ARG A 88 21.95 -13.85 -0.78
C ARG A 88 22.38 -15.15 -1.47
N ASN A 89 22.48 -16.23 -0.67
CA ASN A 89 22.77 -17.56 -1.18
C ASN A 89 21.52 -18.15 -1.86
N ILE A 90 21.74 -18.86 -2.96
CA ILE A 90 20.70 -19.65 -3.60
C ILE A 90 20.59 -20.97 -2.84
N PRO A 91 19.40 -21.33 -2.29
CA PRO A 91 19.20 -22.65 -1.71
C PRO A 91 19.44 -23.74 -2.75
N ASP A 92 19.97 -24.89 -2.29
CA ASP A 92 20.17 -26.07 -3.16
C ASP A 92 18.86 -26.82 -3.37
N ASP A 93 17.95 -26.19 -4.12
CA ASP A 93 16.60 -26.68 -4.41
C ASP A 93 16.25 -26.41 -5.89
N GLU A 94 15.75 -27.44 -6.55
CA GLU A 94 15.35 -27.41 -7.97
C GLU A 94 14.33 -26.31 -8.28
N ILE A 95 13.43 -26.00 -7.34
CA ILE A 95 12.41 -24.97 -7.50
C ILE A 95 13.07 -23.59 -7.68
N TYR A 96 14.12 -23.29 -6.89
CA TYR A 96 14.85 -22.03 -7.02
C TYR A 96 15.58 -21.92 -8.36
N TYR A 97 16.19 -23.01 -8.83
CA TYR A 97 16.91 -23.02 -10.08
C TYR A 97 16.00 -22.90 -11.29
N LYS A 98 14.89 -23.61 -11.29
CA LYS A 98 13.87 -23.49 -12.32
C LYS A 98 13.36 -22.05 -12.41
N ARG A 99 13.01 -21.46 -11.26
CA ARG A 99 12.54 -20.08 -11.20
C ARG A 99 13.58 -19.08 -11.72
N LEU A 100 14.87 -19.23 -11.36
CA LEU A 100 15.93 -18.38 -11.88
C LEU A 100 16.11 -18.52 -13.39
N GLY A 101 16.01 -19.73 -13.93
CA GLY A 101 16.05 -19.95 -15.38
C GLY A 101 14.93 -19.20 -16.10
N GLU A 102 13.70 -19.29 -15.61
CA GLU A 102 12.55 -18.55 -16.15
C GLU A 102 12.77 -17.03 -16.06
N GLU A 103 13.24 -16.52 -14.92
CA GLU A 103 13.49 -15.10 -14.74
C GLU A 103 14.60 -14.57 -15.64
N PHE A 104 15.73 -15.30 -15.78
CA PHE A 104 16.85 -14.90 -16.63
C PHE A 104 16.48 -14.86 -18.11
N GLN A 105 15.65 -15.80 -18.58
CA GLN A 105 15.11 -15.74 -19.94
C GLN A 105 14.30 -14.46 -20.17
N LEU A 106 13.39 -14.13 -19.25
CA LEU A 106 12.57 -12.93 -19.34
C LEU A 106 13.42 -11.64 -19.24
N ILE A 107 14.40 -11.61 -18.33
CA ILE A 107 15.33 -10.48 -18.17
C ILE A 107 16.11 -10.24 -19.47
N LYS A 108 16.63 -11.31 -20.08
CA LYS A 108 17.37 -11.24 -21.35
C LYS A 108 16.47 -10.79 -22.51
N GLN A 109 15.32 -11.47 -22.69
CA GLN A 109 14.38 -11.19 -23.79
C GLN A 109 13.86 -9.74 -23.77
N ASN A 110 13.70 -9.15 -22.59
CA ASN A 110 13.16 -7.81 -22.43
C ASN A 110 14.24 -6.74 -22.12
N ASN A 111 15.52 -7.08 -22.11
CA ASN A 111 16.64 -6.18 -21.77
C ASN A 111 16.51 -5.52 -20.39
N PHE A 112 16.03 -6.26 -19.39
CA PHE A 112 15.77 -5.72 -18.05
C PHE A 112 17.01 -5.67 -17.15
N THR A 113 18.16 -6.18 -17.56
CA THR A 113 19.42 -6.16 -16.79
C THR A 113 19.75 -4.75 -16.29
N LYS A 114 19.59 -3.74 -17.14
CA LYS A 114 19.86 -2.33 -16.79
C LYS A 114 18.96 -1.83 -15.65
N VAL A 115 17.69 -2.24 -15.60
CA VAL A 115 16.75 -1.84 -14.54
C VAL A 115 17.25 -2.31 -13.17
N PHE A 116 17.68 -3.58 -13.08
CA PHE A 116 18.19 -4.15 -11.84
C PHE A 116 19.50 -3.49 -11.42
N LEU A 117 20.40 -3.23 -12.37
CA LEU A 117 21.68 -2.56 -12.10
C LEU A 117 21.48 -1.13 -11.59
N GLN A 118 20.62 -0.34 -12.24
CA GLN A 118 20.27 1.00 -11.75
C GLN A 118 19.64 0.96 -10.36
N CYS A 119 18.77 -0.01 -10.10
CA CYS A 119 18.16 -0.16 -8.79
C CYS A 119 19.20 -0.48 -7.70
N ILE A 120 20.12 -1.42 -7.96
CA ILE A 120 21.22 -1.77 -7.04
C ILE A 120 22.09 -0.53 -6.78
N GLU A 121 22.43 0.22 -7.81
CA GLU A 121 23.26 1.41 -7.70
C GLU A 121 22.57 2.49 -6.85
N ILE A 122 21.25 2.71 -7.02
CA ILE A 122 20.49 3.60 -6.15
C ILE A 122 20.49 3.09 -4.72
N LEU A 123 20.23 1.79 -4.50
CA LEU A 123 20.20 1.21 -3.15
C LEU A 123 21.55 1.26 -2.46
N SER A 124 22.65 1.26 -3.21
CA SER A 124 24.00 1.45 -2.64
C SER A 124 24.26 2.86 -2.08
N LEU A 125 23.47 3.87 -2.52
CA LEU A 125 23.49 5.23 -1.95
C LEU A 125 22.63 5.34 -0.69
N VAL A 126 21.79 4.33 -0.40
CA VAL A 126 20.86 4.32 0.72
C VAL A 126 21.55 3.74 1.94
N ASP A 127 21.75 4.56 2.96
CA ASP A 127 22.37 4.21 4.25
C ASP A 127 21.34 4.09 5.38
N CYS A 128 20.08 3.83 5.02
CA CYS A 128 18.96 3.64 5.95
C CYS A 128 18.10 2.45 5.52
N GLN A 129 17.20 2.03 6.38
CA GLN A 129 16.24 0.97 6.03
C GLN A 129 15.33 1.42 4.89
N TYR A 130 14.99 0.48 4.02
CA TYR A 130 14.05 0.70 2.90
C TYR A 130 13.13 -0.50 2.73
N ILE A 131 12.05 -0.30 2.00
CA ILE A 131 11.12 -1.35 1.59
C ILE A 131 10.90 -1.21 0.09
N ILE A 132 11.03 -2.31 -0.63
CA ILE A 132 10.55 -2.39 -2.01
C ILE A 132 9.11 -2.84 -1.97
N ARG A 133 8.24 -2.04 -2.57
CA ARG A 133 6.82 -2.34 -2.68
C ARG A 133 6.41 -2.62 -4.12
N GLY A 134 5.15 -2.94 -4.33
CA GLY A 134 4.64 -3.26 -5.66
C GLY A 134 4.94 -4.69 -6.05
N SER A 135 5.15 -4.93 -7.33
CA SER A 135 5.32 -6.27 -7.89
C SER A 135 6.78 -6.77 -7.89
N ALA A 136 7.76 -5.91 -7.60
CA ALA A 136 9.18 -6.31 -7.65
C ALA A 136 9.53 -7.42 -6.66
N GLY A 137 8.83 -7.51 -5.51
CA GLY A 137 8.98 -8.63 -4.56
C GLY A 137 8.48 -9.99 -5.09
N SER A 138 7.98 -10.05 -6.33
CA SER A 138 7.61 -11.31 -7.00
C SER A 138 8.79 -11.98 -7.72
N SER A 139 9.94 -11.33 -7.82
CA SER A 139 11.13 -11.86 -8.50
C SER A 139 12.15 -12.42 -7.51
N LEU A 140 12.63 -13.62 -7.79
CA LEU A 140 13.72 -14.25 -7.05
C LEU A 140 15.04 -13.51 -7.28
N THR A 141 15.25 -13.00 -8.48
CA THR A 141 16.42 -12.17 -8.82
C THR A 141 16.49 -10.92 -7.92
N THR A 142 15.38 -10.21 -7.72
CA THR A 142 15.35 -9.04 -6.83
C THR A 142 15.61 -9.41 -5.37
N TYR A 143 15.17 -10.60 -4.92
CA TYR A 143 15.48 -11.12 -3.60
C TYR A 143 16.97 -11.44 -3.44
N LEU A 144 17.57 -12.13 -4.41
CA LEU A 144 19.00 -12.50 -4.37
C LEU A 144 19.93 -11.28 -4.48
N LEU A 145 19.51 -10.26 -5.20
CA LEU A 145 20.20 -8.96 -5.29
C LEU A 145 20.06 -8.11 -4.02
N ASN A 146 19.31 -8.57 -3.03
CA ASN A 146 18.95 -7.81 -1.84
C ASN A 146 18.18 -6.49 -2.14
N ILE A 147 17.50 -6.43 -3.29
CA ILE A 147 16.58 -5.34 -3.62
C ILE A 147 15.35 -5.46 -2.72
N THR A 148 14.77 -6.66 -2.57
CA THR A 148 13.66 -6.94 -1.66
C THR A 148 14.05 -7.98 -0.60
N ASN A 149 13.40 -7.92 0.55
CA ASN A 149 13.51 -8.93 1.61
C ASN A 149 12.51 -10.09 1.44
N ILE A 150 11.65 -10.05 0.43
CA ILE A 150 10.63 -11.08 0.20
C ILE A 150 11.19 -12.20 -0.65
N ASN A 151 11.17 -13.42 -0.11
CA ASN A 151 11.48 -14.63 -0.87
C ASN A 151 10.21 -15.12 -1.60
N PRO A 152 10.10 -14.93 -2.94
CA PRO A 152 8.87 -15.24 -3.65
C PRO A 152 8.56 -16.74 -3.73
N ILE A 153 9.56 -17.61 -3.58
CA ILE A 153 9.38 -19.05 -3.56
C ILE A 153 8.74 -19.47 -2.24
N LYS A 154 9.35 -19.03 -1.10
CA LYS A 154 8.83 -19.31 0.24
C LYS A 154 7.37 -18.83 0.39
N GLU A 155 7.07 -17.66 -0.14
CA GLU A 155 5.74 -17.04 -0.01
C GLU A 155 4.79 -17.42 -1.15
N ASN A 156 5.19 -18.31 -2.05
CA ASN A 156 4.40 -18.78 -3.19
C ASN A 156 3.79 -17.63 -4.01
N ILE A 157 4.64 -16.68 -4.45
CA ILE A 157 4.26 -15.48 -5.21
C ILE A 157 4.47 -15.71 -6.70
N SER A 158 3.48 -15.33 -7.52
CA SER A 158 3.52 -15.44 -8.98
C SER A 158 4.52 -14.46 -9.60
N LEU A 159 5.35 -14.93 -10.54
CA LEU A 159 6.24 -14.06 -11.33
C LEU A 159 5.46 -13.18 -12.31
N ALA A 160 4.37 -13.70 -12.85
CA ALA A 160 3.61 -13.07 -13.92
C ALA A 160 3.12 -11.65 -13.56
N ARG A 161 2.99 -11.37 -12.25
CA ARG A 161 2.64 -10.03 -11.77
C ARG A 161 3.74 -8.99 -11.98
N PHE A 162 5.00 -9.42 -12.06
CA PHE A 162 6.17 -8.57 -12.27
C PHE A 162 6.72 -8.70 -13.70
N MET A 163 7.01 -9.93 -14.16
CA MET A 163 7.52 -10.25 -15.48
C MET A 163 6.80 -11.48 -16.04
N SER A 164 6.53 -11.48 -17.35
CA SER A 164 5.99 -12.64 -18.06
C SER A 164 6.29 -12.54 -19.56
N GLU A 165 6.09 -13.62 -20.28
CA GLU A 165 6.24 -13.67 -21.74
C GLU A 165 5.28 -12.73 -22.49
N THR A 166 4.14 -12.40 -21.88
CA THR A 166 3.12 -11.50 -22.43
C THR A 166 3.31 -10.04 -22.04
N ARG A 167 4.19 -9.78 -21.06
CA ARG A 167 4.40 -8.44 -20.50
C ARG A 167 5.73 -7.85 -21.01
N LYS A 168 5.61 -6.88 -21.90
CA LYS A 168 6.76 -6.11 -22.43
C LYS A 168 7.03 -4.82 -21.65
N ASP A 169 6.12 -4.43 -20.76
CA ASP A 169 6.25 -3.20 -19.98
C ASP A 169 7.45 -3.29 -19.03
N MET A 170 8.18 -2.19 -18.88
CA MET A 170 9.30 -2.09 -17.92
C MET A 170 8.86 -2.46 -16.52
N PRO A 171 9.69 -3.21 -15.74
CA PRO A 171 9.39 -3.52 -14.36
C PRO A 171 9.23 -2.25 -13.51
N ASP A 172 8.12 -2.15 -12.76
CA ASP A 172 7.85 -1.03 -11.86
C ASP A 172 8.45 -1.34 -10.48
N ILE A 173 9.52 -0.63 -10.12
CA ILE A 173 10.21 -0.78 -8.83
C ILE A 173 10.00 0.47 -8.00
N ASP A 174 9.27 0.31 -6.91
CA ASP A 174 8.95 1.36 -5.96
C ASP A 174 9.82 1.22 -4.71
N ILE A 175 10.68 2.20 -4.44
CA ILE A 175 11.59 2.23 -3.28
C ILE A 175 11.01 3.16 -2.23
N ASP A 176 10.51 2.59 -1.13
CA ASP A 176 10.04 3.33 0.04
C ASP A 176 11.21 3.62 0.99
N LEU A 177 11.44 4.89 1.29
CA LEU A 177 12.46 5.38 2.21
C LEU A 177 11.82 6.07 3.43
N PRO A 178 12.50 6.15 4.58
CA PRO A 178 12.07 7.00 5.69
C PRO A 178 11.82 8.43 5.20
N HIS A 179 10.66 8.99 5.55
CA HIS A 179 10.23 10.28 4.97
C HIS A 179 11.20 11.45 5.28
N ASN A 180 11.97 11.35 6.35
CA ASN A 180 12.96 12.33 6.78
C ASN A 180 14.33 12.14 6.09
N ARG A 181 14.56 11.00 5.39
CA ARG A 181 15.81 10.69 4.68
C ARG A 181 15.70 10.81 3.16
N ARG A 182 14.48 10.78 2.63
CA ARG A 182 14.24 10.74 1.17
C ARG A 182 14.92 11.88 0.40
N GLU A 183 14.87 13.10 0.91
CA GLU A 183 15.44 14.26 0.21
C GLU A 183 16.97 14.16 0.13
N GLU A 184 17.63 13.64 1.16
CA GLU A 184 19.07 13.38 1.18
C GLU A 184 19.44 12.32 0.12
N ILE A 185 18.64 11.27 0.00
CA ILE A 185 18.89 10.24 -1.02
C ILE A 185 18.68 10.78 -2.44
N TYR A 186 17.67 11.65 -2.66
CA TYR A 186 17.57 12.35 -3.94
C TYR A 186 18.82 13.17 -4.25
N GLN A 187 19.37 13.86 -3.27
CA GLN A 187 20.61 14.61 -3.44
C GLN A 187 21.73 13.68 -3.95
N LYS A 188 21.97 12.57 -3.25
CA LYS A 188 22.98 11.58 -3.64
C LYS A 188 22.75 11.01 -5.05
N ILE A 189 21.49 10.76 -5.43
CA ILE A 189 21.11 10.29 -6.76
C ILE A 189 21.43 11.36 -7.82
N PHE A 190 21.08 12.62 -7.59
CA PHE A 190 21.33 13.70 -8.54
C PHE A 190 22.81 14.07 -8.66
N GLU A 191 23.59 13.95 -7.59
CA GLU A 191 25.05 14.07 -7.62
C GLU A 191 25.70 12.93 -8.40
N ARG A 192 25.22 11.67 -8.19
CA ARG A 192 25.78 10.50 -8.86
C ARG A 192 25.56 10.50 -10.39
N TRP A 193 24.40 10.97 -10.84
CA TRP A 193 24.04 11.09 -12.25
C TRP A 193 23.82 12.54 -12.66
N GLU A 194 24.76 13.40 -12.35
CA GLU A 194 24.67 14.82 -12.68
C GLU A 194 24.40 15.05 -14.17
N GLY A 195 23.35 15.81 -14.47
CA GLY A 195 22.90 16.09 -15.83
C GLY A 195 22.18 14.94 -16.54
N LYS A 196 22.19 13.72 -15.99
CA LYS A 196 21.60 12.51 -16.60
C LYS A 196 20.32 12.02 -15.92
N VAL A 197 19.99 12.52 -14.74
CA VAL A 197 18.77 12.12 -14.00
C VAL A 197 17.77 13.26 -13.97
N ALA A 198 16.47 12.92 -14.13
CA ALA A 198 15.38 13.88 -14.10
C ALA A 198 14.18 13.36 -13.32
N ARG A 199 13.40 14.29 -12.73
CA ARG A 199 12.07 14.01 -12.17
C ARG A 199 11.01 14.07 -13.26
N ILE A 200 10.10 13.10 -13.27
CA ILE A 200 8.96 13.10 -14.18
C ILE A 200 7.81 13.98 -13.68
N SER A 201 6.90 14.32 -14.58
CA SER A 201 5.72 15.14 -14.29
C SER A 201 4.45 14.32 -14.21
N ASN A 202 3.42 14.87 -13.58
CA ASN A 202 2.03 14.49 -13.80
C ASN A 202 1.37 15.55 -14.68
N HIS A 203 0.58 15.13 -15.65
CA HIS A 203 -0.31 16.00 -16.42
C HIS A 203 -1.60 16.19 -15.63
N VAL A 204 -1.75 17.35 -15.04
CA VAL A 204 -2.96 17.71 -14.30
C VAL A 204 -4.01 18.17 -15.28
N ILE A 205 -5.16 17.53 -15.28
CA ILE A 205 -6.32 17.92 -16.10
C ILE A 205 -7.32 18.70 -15.27
N PHE A 206 -8.06 19.59 -15.92
CA PHE A 206 -9.18 20.28 -15.29
C PHE A 206 -10.29 19.29 -14.96
N ARG A 207 -10.73 19.30 -13.70
CA ARG A 207 -11.89 18.56 -13.21
C ARG A 207 -13.01 19.56 -12.94
N LYS A 208 -14.26 19.13 -12.87
CA LYS A 208 -15.46 19.95 -12.66
C LYS A 208 -15.28 21.18 -11.74
N LYS A 209 -14.60 21.02 -10.58
CA LYS A 209 -14.35 22.14 -9.65
C LYS A 209 -13.22 23.05 -10.07
N THR A 210 -12.18 22.52 -10.68
CA THR A 210 -11.02 23.30 -11.11
C THR A 210 -11.29 24.01 -12.43
N SER A 211 -12.05 23.39 -13.35
CA SER A 211 -12.51 24.06 -14.58
C SER A 211 -13.43 25.24 -14.27
N LEU A 212 -14.38 25.08 -13.32
CA LEU A 212 -15.24 26.18 -12.89
C LEU A 212 -14.44 27.33 -12.26
N LYS A 213 -13.45 27.04 -11.41
CA LYS A 213 -12.59 28.09 -10.84
C LYS A 213 -11.80 28.83 -11.91
N GLU A 214 -11.30 28.11 -12.90
CA GLU A 214 -10.55 28.71 -13.98
C GLU A 214 -11.45 29.56 -14.89
N ALA A 215 -12.63 29.07 -15.22
CA ALA A 215 -13.64 29.85 -15.99
C ALA A 215 -14.01 31.18 -15.29
N VAL A 216 -14.21 31.14 -13.96
CA VAL A 216 -14.45 32.34 -13.15
C VAL A 216 -13.27 33.33 -13.21
N ARG A 217 -12.02 32.82 -13.25
CA ARG A 217 -10.82 33.67 -13.41
C ARG A 217 -10.72 34.26 -14.82
N GLN A 218 -11.06 33.49 -15.85
CA GLN A 218 -11.10 33.96 -17.24
C GLN A 218 -12.17 35.04 -17.44
N ALA A 219 -13.29 34.92 -16.70
CA ALA A 219 -14.31 35.96 -16.63
C ALA A 219 -13.91 37.22 -15.81
N GLY A 220 -12.63 37.32 -15.42
CA GLY A 220 -12.05 38.51 -14.78
C GLY A 220 -12.08 38.56 -13.25
N TYR A 221 -12.64 37.55 -12.57
CA TYR A 221 -12.64 37.52 -11.09
C TYR A 221 -11.33 37.04 -10.51
N ARG A 222 -10.53 37.96 -9.95
CA ARG A 222 -9.18 37.69 -9.42
C ARG A 222 -9.09 37.52 -7.91
N LYS A 223 -10.21 37.64 -7.18
CA LYS A 223 -10.22 37.47 -5.74
C LYS A 223 -10.12 35.98 -5.34
N PHE A 224 -9.80 35.74 -4.06
CA PHE A 224 -9.76 34.37 -3.52
C PHE A 224 -11.14 33.71 -3.66
N LEU A 225 -11.15 32.49 -4.23
CA LEU A 225 -12.33 31.66 -4.37
C LEU A 225 -12.35 30.58 -3.28
N PRO A 226 -13.30 30.64 -2.34
CA PRO A 226 -13.51 29.60 -1.36
C PRO A 226 -13.71 28.21 -2.01
N LYS A 227 -13.57 27.15 -1.21
CA LYS A 227 -13.75 25.79 -1.73
C LYS A 227 -15.16 25.50 -2.26
N ASP A 228 -16.16 26.10 -1.63
CA ASP A 228 -17.59 25.89 -1.90
C ASP A 228 -18.27 27.24 -2.28
N PHE A 229 -17.60 28.04 -3.12
CA PHE A 229 -18.19 29.28 -3.66
C PHE A 229 -19.35 28.96 -4.60
N LYS A 230 -20.30 29.90 -4.71
CA LYS A 230 -21.41 29.85 -5.66
C LYS A 230 -21.24 30.95 -6.69
N LEU A 231 -21.61 30.68 -7.95
CA LEU A 231 -21.52 31.69 -9.04
C LEU A 231 -22.43 32.90 -8.81
N GLU A 232 -23.60 32.67 -8.22
CA GLU A 232 -24.58 33.71 -7.87
C GLU A 232 -24.02 34.78 -6.92
N ASP A 233 -23.01 34.39 -6.09
CA ASP A 233 -22.34 35.33 -5.18
C ASP A 233 -21.36 36.24 -5.93
N ILE A 234 -20.92 35.84 -7.13
CA ILE A 234 -19.87 36.51 -7.91
C ILE A 234 -20.52 37.27 -9.09
N PHE A 235 -21.35 36.60 -9.85
CA PHE A 235 -22.02 37.14 -11.05
C PHE A 235 -23.50 37.28 -10.80
N LYS A 236 -24.04 38.53 -10.99
CA LYS A 236 -25.45 38.81 -10.70
C LYS A 236 -26.38 38.55 -11.88
N LYS A 237 -25.84 38.51 -13.10
CA LYS A 237 -26.62 38.21 -14.31
C LYS A 237 -26.52 36.74 -14.62
N GLU A 238 -27.62 36.14 -15.01
CA GLU A 238 -27.72 34.71 -15.37
C GLU A 238 -26.90 34.39 -16.62
N ASP A 239 -26.89 35.34 -17.59
CA ASP A 239 -26.10 35.20 -18.83
C ASP A 239 -24.59 35.07 -18.51
N ASP A 240 -24.05 35.89 -17.60
CA ASP A 240 -22.66 35.81 -17.17
C ASP A 240 -22.34 34.47 -16.48
N GLN A 241 -23.29 33.94 -15.70
CA GLN A 241 -23.15 32.62 -15.06
C GLN A 241 -23.16 31.49 -16.10
N ASN A 242 -24.05 31.57 -17.11
CA ASN A 242 -24.15 30.59 -18.18
C ASN A 242 -22.87 30.55 -19.02
N GLU A 243 -22.33 31.72 -19.37
CA GLU A 243 -21.08 31.83 -20.11
C GLU A 243 -19.93 31.16 -19.31
N VAL A 244 -19.84 31.39 -17.99
CA VAL A 244 -18.86 30.76 -17.13
C VAL A 244 -19.05 29.23 -17.08
N TYR A 245 -20.27 28.70 -17.05
CA TYR A 245 -20.55 27.29 -17.13
C TYR A 245 -20.13 26.68 -18.46
N GLU A 246 -20.37 27.34 -19.58
CA GLU A 246 -19.94 26.89 -20.90
C GLU A 246 -18.41 26.81 -21.01
N VAL A 247 -17.71 27.85 -20.55
CA VAL A 247 -16.24 27.86 -20.51
C VAL A 247 -15.71 26.72 -19.60
N ALA A 248 -16.33 26.53 -18.42
CA ALA A 248 -15.95 25.45 -17.51
C ALA A 248 -16.17 24.06 -18.15
N ALA A 249 -17.26 23.87 -18.90
CA ALA A 249 -17.52 22.61 -19.60
C ALA A 249 -16.52 22.35 -20.73
N LYS A 250 -16.08 23.36 -21.47
CA LYS A 250 -15.01 23.25 -22.48
C LYS A 250 -13.66 22.95 -21.88
N LEU A 251 -13.36 23.45 -20.68
CA LEU A 251 -12.11 23.20 -19.96
C LEU A 251 -12.08 21.82 -19.30
N GLU A 252 -13.24 21.26 -18.89
CA GLU A 252 -13.27 19.98 -18.16
C GLU A 252 -12.66 18.85 -19.02
N GLY A 253 -11.67 18.14 -18.44
CA GLY A 253 -10.93 17.07 -19.11
C GLY A 253 -9.72 17.54 -19.93
N THR A 254 -9.53 18.84 -20.15
CA THR A 254 -8.34 19.35 -20.86
C THR A 254 -7.13 19.50 -19.92
N PHE A 255 -5.95 19.60 -20.52
CA PHE A 255 -4.71 19.84 -19.78
C PHE A 255 -4.74 21.18 -19.04
N SER A 256 -4.32 21.17 -17.77
CA SER A 256 -4.22 22.37 -16.93
C SER A 256 -2.77 22.81 -16.75
N HIS A 257 -1.95 21.95 -16.18
CA HIS A 257 -0.53 22.24 -15.90
C HIS A 257 0.26 20.97 -15.60
N TYR A 258 1.59 21.08 -15.64
CA TYR A 258 2.48 20.07 -15.13
C TYR A 258 2.63 20.20 -13.60
N SER A 259 2.57 19.09 -12.89
CA SER A 259 2.97 19.01 -11.48
C SER A 259 4.10 18.00 -11.33
N LEU A 260 4.96 18.18 -10.33
CA LEU A 260 6.03 17.23 -10.05
C LEU A 260 5.44 15.89 -9.60
N HIS A 261 5.89 14.77 -10.19
CA HIS A 261 5.49 13.43 -9.75
C HIS A 261 6.01 13.16 -8.32
N CYS A 262 5.27 12.41 -7.51
CA CYS A 262 5.58 12.21 -6.10
C CYS A 262 6.92 11.51 -5.82
N GLY A 263 7.37 10.63 -6.73
CA GLY A 263 8.55 9.81 -6.55
C GLY A 263 9.36 9.53 -7.81
N GLY A 264 8.75 9.64 -8.99
CA GLY A 264 9.32 9.16 -10.25
C GLY A 264 10.58 9.90 -10.69
N ILE A 265 11.61 9.12 -10.98
CA ILE A 265 12.84 9.55 -11.65
C ILE A 265 13.10 8.70 -12.87
N VAL A 266 13.82 9.26 -13.82
CA VAL A 266 14.39 8.59 -15.00
C VAL A 266 15.87 8.90 -15.06
N ILE A 267 16.69 7.87 -15.31
CA ILE A 267 18.13 8.00 -15.50
C ILE A 267 18.40 7.73 -16.98
N PHE A 268 18.93 8.74 -17.68
CA PHE A 268 19.31 8.67 -19.08
C PHE A 268 20.75 8.17 -19.24
N ASP A 269 21.06 7.60 -20.38
CA ASP A 269 22.45 7.19 -20.70
C ASP A 269 23.36 8.41 -20.87
N ASP A 270 22.80 9.47 -21.46
CA ASP A 270 23.44 10.76 -21.67
C ASP A 270 22.72 11.88 -20.93
N ILE A 271 23.13 13.14 -21.17
CA ILE A 271 22.49 14.31 -20.63
C ILE A 271 20.99 14.30 -20.95
N VAL A 272 20.16 14.74 -19.99
CA VAL A 272 18.71 14.83 -20.17
C VAL A 272 18.37 15.57 -21.47
N PRO A 273 17.65 14.92 -22.41
CA PRO A 273 17.35 15.51 -23.70
C PRO A 273 16.52 16.80 -23.57
N GLN A 274 16.96 17.88 -24.24
CA GLN A 274 16.31 19.19 -24.20
C GLN A 274 14.81 19.14 -24.61
N LYS A 275 14.44 18.22 -25.50
CA LYS A 275 13.05 18.03 -25.94
C LYS A 275 12.10 17.66 -24.79
N TYR A 276 12.59 17.01 -23.74
CA TYR A 276 11.81 16.61 -22.55
C TYR A 276 11.89 17.63 -21.44
N TYR A 277 12.92 18.48 -21.42
CA TYR A 277 13.14 19.44 -20.35
C TYR A 277 11.94 20.38 -20.13
N LEU A 278 11.53 20.56 -18.90
CA LEU A 278 10.46 21.50 -18.52
C LEU A 278 11.01 22.65 -17.71
N GLN A 279 11.65 22.38 -16.60
CA GLN A 279 12.17 23.36 -15.66
C GLN A 279 13.13 22.72 -14.66
N GLU A 280 13.87 23.57 -13.93
CA GLU A 280 14.59 23.15 -12.73
C GLU A 280 13.65 23.12 -11.51
N PHE A 281 13.85 22.14 -10.61
CA PHE A 281 13.18 22.07 -9.32
C PHE A 281 14.22 22.00 -8.19
N LYS A 282 13.83 22.46 -6.98
CA LYS A 282 14.68 22.36 -5.80
C LYS A 282 14.44 21.07 -5.06
N ILE A 283 15.52 20.34 -4.72
CA ILE A 283 15.47 19.11 -3.94
C ILE A 283 15.28 19.43 -2.46
N PHE A 284 15.92 20.50 -1.97
CA PHE A 284 15.79 20.98 -0.59
C PHE A 284 15.13 22.36 -0.48
N LYS A 285 14.38 22.57 0.61
CA LYS A 285 13.79 23.88 0.90
C LYS A 285 14.84 24.96 1.21
N LYS A 286 16.04 24.58 1.66
CA LYS A 286 17.06 25.50 2.17
C LYS A 286 18.27 25.66 1.29
N ASP A 287 18.68 24.66 0.52
CA ASP A 287 19.90 24.77 -0.29
C ASP A 287 19.85 23.94 -1.58
N ILE A 288 20.07 24.56 -2.65
CA ILE A 288 21.14 24.58 -3.63
C ILE A 288 21.12 23.47 -4.67
N ILE A 289 20.66 22.25 -4.44
CA ILE A 289 20.62 21.25 -5.49
C ILE A 289 19.32 21.40 -6.25
N THR A 290 19.44 21.93 -7.45
CA THR A 290 18.40 21.90 -8.45
C THR A 290 18.62 20.69 -9.35
N GLY A 291 17.54 20.14 -9.89
CA GLY A 291 17.63 19.08 -10.88
C GLY A 291 16.54 19.26 -11.92
N PRO A 292 16.71 18.68 -13.10
CA PRO A 292 15.76 18.83 -14.18
C PRO A 292 14.45 18.08 -13.87
N GLN A 293 13.32 18.75 -14.16
CA GLN A 293 12.00 18.14 -14.29
C GLN A 293 11.70 18.04 -15.79
N ILE A 294 11.24 16.86 -16.22
CA ILE A 294 10.84 16.61 -17.60
C ILE A 294 9.31 16.64 -17.76
N LYS A 295 8.85 16.94 -18.96
CA LYS A 295 7.42 17.00 -19.32
C LYS A 295 6.74 15.66 -19.25
N LEU A 296 7.47 14.57 -19.47
CA LEU A 296 6.91 13.24 -19.57
C LEU A 296 6.18 12.83 -18.29
N ASN A 297 5.00 12.29 -18.46
CA ASN A 297 4.25 11.59 -17.41
C ASN A 297 4.63 10.10 -17.38
N LYS A 298 3.97 9.31 -16.53
CA LYS A 298 4.23 7.89 -16.37
C LYS A 298 4.05 7.12 -17.68
N ASP A 299 2.95 7.36 -18.38
CA ASP A 299 2.59 6.61 -19.59
C ASP A 299 3.54 6.96 -20.74
N GLU A 300 3.88 8.24 -20.91
CA GLU A 300 4.85 8.70 -21.92
C GLU A 300 6.28 8.21 -21.65
N VAL A 301 6.68 8.04 -20.39
CA VAL A 301 7.98 7.41 -20.03
C VAL A 301 8.01 5.94 -20.49
N GLU A 302 6.88 5.23 -20.33
CA GLU A 302 6.71 3.86 -20.76
C GLU A 302 6.72 3.76 -22.31
N ASP A 303 6.02 4.66 -22.99
CA ASP A 303 5.99 4.74 -24.47
C ASP A 303 7.38 5.02 -25.09
N GLU A 304 8.20 5.83 -24.40
CA GLU A 304 9.58 6.14 -24.80
C GLU A 304 10.60 5.05 -24.38
N ASN A 305 10.14 3.92 -23.81
CA ASN A 305 10.95 2.83 -23.28
C ASN A 305 12.01 3.28 -22.26
N LEU A 306 11.72 4.31 -21.48
CA LEU A 306 12.58 4.80 -20.41
C LEU A 306 12.31 4.06 -19.10
N ILE A 307 13.36 3.85 -18.32
CA ILE A 307 13.24 3.17 -17.02
C ILE A 307 12.79 4.19 -15.97
N LYS A 308 11.58 4.00 -15.43
CA LYS A 308 11.07 4.77 -14.29
C LYS A 308 11.35 4.04 -12.98
N LEU A 309 11.95 4.74 -12.03
CA LEU A 309 12.10 4.29 -10.65
C LEU A 309 11.40 5.27 -9.72
N ASP A 310 10.62 4.76 -8.76
CA ASP A 310 9.90 5.58 -7.81
C ASP A 310 10.60 5.62 -6.45
N ILE A 311 11.07 6.79 -6.05
CA ILE A 311 11.67 7.06 -4.74
C ILE A 311 10.62 7.70 -3.84
N LEU A 312 10.06 6.95 -2.92
CA LEU A 312 8.88 7.32 -2.17
C LEU A 312 9.19 7.51 -0.68
N SER A 313 8.36 8.27 0.00
CA SER A 313 8.51 8.50 1.43
C SER A 313 7.56 7.64 2.26
N ASN A 314 8.10 6.98 3.29
CA ASN A 314 7.35 6.12 4.19
C ASN A 314 7.53 6.58 5.64
N ARG A 315 6.42 6.92 6.30
CA ARG A 315 6.43 7.37 7.70
C ARG A 315 6.60 6.23 8.69
N GLY A 316 6.14 5.03 8.34
CA GLY A 316 6.32 3.85 9.17
C GLY A 316 7.78 3.42 9.24
N LEU A 317 8.52 3.52 8.13
CA LEU A 317 9.97 3.30 8.14
C LEU A 317 10.70 4.32 9.00
N ALA A 318 10.34 5.60 8.91
CA ALA A 318 10.93 6.62 9.78
C ALA A 318 10.60 6.36 11.26
N GLN A 319 9.36 5.96 11.55
CA GLN A 319 8.95 5.56 12.89
C GLN A 319 9.79 4.38 13.40
N LEU A 320 10.00 3.33 12.59
CA LEU A 320 10.78 2.17 12.97
C LEU A 320 12.26 2.52 13.16
N SER A 321 12.85 3.29 12.24
CA SER A 321 14.24 3.73 12.31
C SER A 321 14.55 4.61 13.53
N ASP A 322 13.58 5.40 14.00
CA ASP A 322 13.72 6.22 15.22
C ASP A 322 13.69 5.37 16.51
N ILE A 323 13.20 4.11 16.43
CA ILE A 323 13.12 3.21 17.59
C ILE A 323 14.35 2.29 17.67
N SER A 324 14.71 1.69 16.54
CA SER A 324 15.71 0.63 16.50
C SER A 324 16.50 0.62 15.19
N PRO A 325 17.84 0.35 15.26
CA PRO A 325 18.65 0.12 14.08
C PRO A 325 18.48 -1.28 13.48
N MET A 326 17.73 -2.17 14.14
CA MET A 326 17.52 -3.57 13.69
C MET A 326 16.86 -3.58 12.32
N LEU A 327 17.38 -4.40 11.41
CA LEU A 327 16.82 -4.55 10.09
C LEU A 327 15.42 -5.18 10.18
N ILE A 328 14.55 -4.78 9.27
CA ILE A 328 13.14 -5.20 9.25
C ILE A 328 12.99 -6.74 9.10
N GLU A 329 13.97 -7.41 8.52
CA GLU A 329 14.01 -8.86 8.34
C GLU A 329 14.57 -9.63 9.54
N ASP A 330 15.27 -8.95 10.46
CA ASP A 330 15.91 -9.57 11.62
C ASP A 330 15.00 -9.72 12.84
N TYR A 331 13.80 -9.14 12.78
CA TYR A 331 12.81 -9.30 13.85
C TYR A 331 12.38 -10.77 13.95
N PRO A 332 12.31 -11.35 15.18
CA PRO A 332 11.97 -12.75 15.37
C PRO A 332 10.57 -13.05 14.84
N ASP A 333 10.43 -14.12 14.03
CA ASP A 333 9.14 -14.62 13.60
C ASP A 333 8.33 -15.12 14.80
N ASN A 334 7.03 -14.88 14.80
CA ASN A 334 6.08 -15.49 15.74
C ASN A 334 6.29 -15.12 17.23
N ASP A 335 6.77 -13.90 17.53
CA ASP A 335 6.85 -13.42 18.92
C ASP A 335 5.46 -13.36 19.57
N PRO A 336 5.23 -14.10 20.68
CA PRO A 336 3.89 -14.23 21.27
C PRO A 336 3.31 -12.89 21.75
N ALA A 337 4.13 -12.02 22.33
CA ALA A 337 3.67 -10.72 22.85
C ALA A 337 3.19 -9.80 21.71
N THR A 338 3.92 -9.81 20.59
CA THR A 338 3.54 -9.06 19.38
C THR A 338 2.22 -9.55 18.79
N LEU A 339 2.08 -10.86 18.63
CA LEU A 339 0.88 -11.46 18.03
C LEU A 339 -0.35 -11.31 18.93
N GLU A 340 -0.17 -11.41 20.25
CA GLU A 340 -1.23 -11.17 21.21
C GLU A 340 -1.70 -9.71 21.20
N LEU A 341 -0.75 -8.75 21.15
CA LEU A 341 -1.05 -7.32 21.04
C LEU A 341 -1.96 -7.03 19.83
N LEU A 342 -1.61 -7.59 18.65
CA LEU A 342 -2.45 -7.45 17.46
C LEU A 342 -3.79 -8.15 17.61
N SER A 343 -3.82 -9.36 18.19
CA SER A 343 -5.05 -10.14 18.40
C SER A 343 -6.06 -9.48 19.34
N ARG A 344 -5.58 -8.68 20.28
CA ARG A 344 -6.43 -7.84 21.15
C ARG A 344 -6.89 -6.54 20.47
N GLY A 345 -6.39 -6.25 19.25
CA GLY A 345 -6.68 -5.02 18.53
C GLY A 345 -5.98 -3.79 19.12
N ASP A 346 -4.86 -3.97 19.82
CA ASP A 346 -4.03 -2.88 20.33
C ASP A 346 -3.07 -2.36 19.25
N ASN A 347 -3.63 -1.93 18.14
CA ASN A 347 -2.91 -1.55 16.92
C ASN A 347 -2.75 -0.03 16.73
N LEU A 348 -3.17 0.81 17.69
CA LEU A 348 -2.99 2.26 17.60
C LEU A 348 -1.51 2.64 17.56
N GLY A 349 -1.17 3.62 16.73
CA GLY A 349 0.19 4.09 16.48
C GLY A 349 1.00 3.22 15.51
N ILE A 350 0.53 2.03 15.14
CA ILE A 350 1.20 1.16 14.17
C ILE A 350 0.87 1.64 12.76
N THR A 351 1.81 2.32 12.11
CA THR A 351 1.62 2.83 10.75
C THR A 351 1.20 1.70 9.81
N PHE A 352 0.19 1.94 8.98
CA PHE A 352 -0.53 0.98 8.11
C PHE A 352 -1.41 -0.05 8.85
N GLY A 353 -1.18 -0.32 10.14
CA GLY A 353 -1.95 -1.27 10.93
C GLY A 353 -3.06 -0.64 11.78
N GLU A 354 -3.06 0.68 12.02
CA GLU A 354 -3.87 1.30 13.08
C GLU A 354 -5.35 1.57 12.74
N SER A 355 -5.77 1.37 11.48
CA SER A 355 -7.14 1.71 11.12
C SER A 355 -8.17 0.84 11.87
N ARG A 356 -9.38 1.40 12.09
CA ARG A 356 -10.50 0.65 12.68
C ARG A 356 -10.77 -0.68 11.97
N GLY A 357 -10.71 -0.68 10.62
CA GLY A 357 -10.90 -1.89 9.84
C GLY A 357 -9.82 -2.94 10.10
N MET A 358 -8.57 -2.51 10.23
CA MET A 358 -7.47 -3.40 10.60
C MET A 358 -7.64 -3.96 12.02
N ARG A 359 -8.05 -3.12 12.97
CA ARG A 359 -8.36 -3.56 14.34
C ARG A 359 -9.36 -4.72 14.33
N LYS A 360 -10.51 -4.54 13.65
CA LYS A 360 -11.53 -5.59 13.52
C LYS A 360 -10.96 -6.86 12.89
N ILE A 361 -10.19 -6.73 11.81
CA ILE A 361 -9.59 -7.90 11.15
C ILE A 361 -8.62 -8.63 12.07
N PHE A 362 -7.72 -7.93 12.76
CA PHE A 362 -6.77 -8.55 13.70
C PHE A 362 -7.48 -9.28 14.85
N MET A 363 -8.52 -8.68 15.43
CA MET A 363 -9.31 -9.31 16.49
C MET A 363 -10.01 -10.60 16.02
N LEU A 364 -10.52 -10.61 14.79
CA LEU A 364 -11.21 -11.77 14.21
C LEU A 364 -10.23 -12.86 13.75
N MET A 365 -9.17 -12.48 13.04
CA MET A 365 -8.18 -13.43 12.53
C MET A 365 -7.30 -14.00 13.66
N LYS A 366 -6.98 -13.20 14.68
CA LYS A 366 -6.00 -13.54 15.73
C LYS A 366 -4.70 -14.04 15.08
N PRO A 367 -3.94 -13.16 14.43
CA PRO A 367 -2.75 -13.56 13.66
C PRO A 367 -1.77 -14.35 14.50
N THR A 368 -1.19 -15.38 13.90
CA THR A 368 -0.19 -16.28 14.49
C THR A 368 1.16 -16.18 13.77
N SER A 369 1.22 -15.42 12.68
CA SER A 369 2.41 -15.27 11.85
C SER A 369 2.41 -13.96 11.07
N ARG A 370 3.56 -13.59 10.48
CA ARG A 370 3.63 -12.47 9.52
C ARG A 370 2.77 -12.70 8.28
N TYR A 371 2.60 -13.96 7.88
CA TYR A 371 1.70 -14.31 6.78
C TYR A 371 0.26 -13.83 7.05
N ASP A 372 -0.25 -14.06 8.25
CA ASP A 372 -1.59 -13.63 8.66
C ASP A 372 -1.75 -12.11 8.60
N ILE A 373 -0.68 -11.38 8.92
CA ILE A 373 -0.67 -9.91 8.81
C ILE A 373 -0.75 -9.47 7.35
N ALA A 374 -0.03 -10.14 6.44
CA ALA A 374 -0.12 -9.87 5.00
C ALA A 374 -1.53 -10.11 4.45
N VAL A 375 -2.16 -11.22 4.85
CA VAL A 375 -3.57 -11.51 4.53
C VAL A 375 -4.50 -10.43 5.09
N ALA A 376 -4.32 -10.02 6.34
CA ALA A 376 -5.12 -8.95 6.96
C ALA A 376 -5.01 -7.62 6.19
N LEU A 377 -3.81 -7.25 5.73
CA LEU A 377 -3.56 -6.07 4.91
C LEU A 377 -4.24 -6.14 3.53
N ALA A 378 -4.40 -7.32 2.97
CA ALA A 378 -5.15 -7.52 1.73
C ALA A 378 -6.67 -7.47 1.99
N LEU A 379 -7.16 -8.11 3.04
CA LEU A 379 -8.59 -8.15 3.40
C LEU A 379 -9.21 -6.79 3.69
N ILE A 380 -8.42 -5.79 4.10
CA ILE A 380 -8.93 -4.42 4.29
C ILE A 380 -9.31 -3.74 2.97
N ARG A 381 -8.87 -4.28 1.84
CA ARG A 381 -9.10 -3.68 0.52
C ARG A 381 -10.52 -3.95 0.01
N PRO A 382 -11.06 -3.04 -0.83
CA PRO A 382 -12.44 -3.19 -1.32
C PRO A 382 -12.70 -4.46 -2.15
N CYS A 383 -11.72 -4.97 -2.89
CA CYS A 383 -11.85 -6.18 -3.69
C CYS A 383 -12.26 -7.37 -2.82
N ALA A 384 -11.51 -7.63 -1.77
CA ALA A 384 -11.78 -8.74 -0.84
C ALA A 384 -13.11 -8.59 -0.05
N SER A 385 -13.72 -7.40 -0.05
CA SER A 385 -14.98 -7.15 0.68
C SER A 385 -16.25 -7.35 -0.16
N GLY A 386 -16.12 -7.75 -1.45
CA GLY A 386 -17.26 -8.00 -2.33
C GLY A 386 -17.93 -9.34 -2.04
N ASN A 387 -19.22 -9.49 -2.38
CA ASN A 387 -20.02 -10.72 -2.32
C ASN A 387 -19.83 -11.57 -1.04
N ASN A 388 -19.78 -10.92 0.13
CA ASN A 388 -19.52 -11.55 1.44
C ASN A 388 -18.19 -12.32 1.55
N GLN A 389 -17.35 -12.34 0.51
CA GLN A 389 -16.10 -13.08 0.45
C GLN A 389 -15.22 -12.90 1.71
N LYS A 390 -15.10 -11.66 2.17
CA LYS A 390 -14.35 -11.35 3.39
C LYS A 390 -14.93 -12.00 4.64
N SER A 391 -16.25 -11.98 4.80
CA SER A 391 -16.92 -12.54 5.99
C SER A 391 -16.84 -14.06 5.99
N GLU A 392 -17.03 -14.69 4.83
CA GLU A 392 -16.86 -16.14 4.65
C GLU A 392 -15.40 -16.53 4.91
N PHE A 393 -14.44 -15.85 4.27
CA PHE A 393 -13.02 -16.11 4.49
C PHE A 393 -12.63 -16.01 5.98
N LEU A 394 -13.07 -14.97 6.68
CA LEU A 394 -12.75 -14.77 8.11
C LEU A 394 -13.37 -15.85 8.99
N ARG A 395 -14.58 -16.34 8.64
CA ARG A 395 -15.24 -17.44 9.35
C ARG A 395 -14.42 -18.74 9.23
N ASP A 396 -13.96 -19.04 8.03
CA ASP A 396 -13.36 -20.32 7.68
C ASP A 396 -11.81 -20.29 7.79
N TYR A 397 -11.23 -19.10 7.99
CA TYR A 397 -9.79 -18.86 7.95
C TYR A 397 -8.95 -19.84 8.80
N LYS A 398 -9.39 -20.11 10.03
CA LYS A 398 -8.67 -21.01 10.94
C LYS A 398 -8.67 -22.46 10.50
N SER A 399 -9.77 -22.93 9.91
CA SER A 399 -9.86 -24.29 9.37
C SER A 399 -9.04 -24.40 8.09
N LEU A 400 -9.13 -23.42 7.19
CA LEU A 400 -8.39 -23.38 5.93
C LEU A 400 -6.86 -23.44 6.14
N ILE A 401 -6.34 -22.72 7.13
CA ILE A 401 -4.90 -22.76 7.45
C ILE A 401 -4.49 -24.06 8.11
N ARG A 402 -5.27 -24.60 9.06
CA ARG A 402 -4.95 -25.85 9.77
C ARG A 402 -4.87 -27.05 8.82
N GLU A 403 -5.69 -27.07 7.80
CA GLU A 403 -5.82 -28.18 6.89
C GLU A 403 -4.93 -28.05 5.64
N HIS A 404 -4.11 -26.97 5.54
CA HIS A 404 -3.31 -26.64 4.34
C HIS A 404 -4.12 -26.70 3.03
N LYS A 405 -5.44 -26.53 3.12
CA LYS A 405 -6.32 -26.52 1.96
C LYS A 405 -6.07 -25.26 1.14
N SER A 406 -6.21 -25.39 -0.16
CA SER A 406 -6.35 -24.22 -1.04
C SER A 406 -7.51 -23.37 -0.52
N PHE A 407 -7.41 -22.05 -0.62
CA PHE A 407 -8.48 -21.13 -0.23
C PHE A 407 -9.67 -21.25 -1.21
N THR A 408 -10.27 -22.44 -1.27
CA THR A 408 -11.39 -22.78 -2.15
C THR A 408 -12.68 -22.76 -1.33
N ARG A 409 -13.74 -22.17 -1.89
CA ARG A 409 -15.08 -22.11 -1.28
C ARG A 409 -15.81 -23.44 -1.52
N GLU A 410 -16.90 -23.67 -0.79
CA GLU A 410 -17.75 -24.87 -0.90
C GLU A 410 -18.28 -25.13 -2.33
N ASN A 411 -18.39 -24.08 -3.15
CA ASN A 411 -18.82 -24.14 -4.55
C ASN A 411 -17.67 -24.23 -5.57
N ASP A 412 -16.48 -24.69 -5.16
CA ASP A 412 -15.26 -24.79 -5.97
C ASP A 412 -14.73 -23.47 -6.56
N VAL A 413 -15.12 -22.34 -5.98
CA VAL A 413 -14.65 -21.02 -6.39
C VAL A 413 -13.66 -20.50 -5.36
N ASP A 414 -12.46 -20.11 -5.80
CA ASP A 414 -11.41 -19.63 -4.91
C ASP A 414 -11.73 -18.28 -4.23
N PHE A 415 -11.15 -18.09 -3.05
CA PHE A 415 -11.08 -16.74 -2.45
C PHE A 415 -10.02 -15.91 -3.15
N LEU A 416 -10.41 -14.80 -3.78
CA LEU A 416 -9.48 -13.87 -4.43
C LEU A 416 -9.07 -12.76 -3.45
N ILE A 417 -8.07 -13.05 -2.61
CA ILE A 417 -7.57 -12.12 -1.61
C ILE A 417 -6.48 -11.20 -2.22
N PHE A 418 -5.60 -11.78 -3.04
CA PHE A 418 -4.54 -11.09 -3.75
C PHE A 418 -4.76 -11.08 -5.26
N ASP A 419 -4.08 -10.20 -5.96
CA ASP A 419 -3.99 -10.23 -7.43
C ASP A 419 -3.47 -11.58 -7.94
N ASP A 420 -2.51 -12.14 -7.22
CA ASP A 420 -1.86 -13.42 -7.51
C ASP A 420 -2.84 -14.60 -7.47
N ASP A 421 -3.82 -14.56 -6.54
CA ASP A 421 -4.85 -15.60 -6.46
C ASP A 421 -5.71 -15.58 -7.72
N ALA A 422 -6.06 -14.39 -8.22
CA ALA A 422 -6.82 -14.25 -9.46
C ALA A 422 -6.03 -14.78 -10.68
N ILE A 423 -4.71 -14.51 -10.74
CA ILE A 423 -3.86 -15.04 -11.81
C ILE A 423 -3.86 -16.56 -11.79
N LYS A 424 -3.61 -17.17 -10.64
CA LYS A 424 -3.60 -18.63 -10.48
C LYS A 424 -4.96 -19.26 -10.77
N TYR A 425 -6.04 -18.62 -10.32
CA TYR A 425 -7.40 -19.06 -10.56
C TYR A 425 -7.74 -19.07 -12.06
N ILE A 426 -7.45 -17.96 -12.77
CA ILE A 426 -7.66 -17.86 -14.22
C ILE A 426 -6.79 -18.86 -14.98
N SER A 427 -5.51 -18.99 -14.60
CA SER A 427 -4.57 -19.94 -15.20
C SER A 427 -5.10 -21.38 -15.13
N ARG A 428 -5.62 -21.78 -13.96
CA ARG A 428 -6.21 -23.09 -13.73
C ARG A 428 -7.51 -23.29 -14.52
N LEU A 429 -8.41 -22.30 -14.51
CA LEU A 429 -9.69 -22.38 -15.22
C LEU A 429 -9.53 -22.56 -16.73
N LEU A 430 -8.59 -21.85 -17.33
CA LEU A 430 -8.39 -21.89 -18.79
C LEU A 430 -7.24 -22.82 -19.22
N SER A 431 -6.51 -23.43 -18.28
CA SER A 431 -5.30 -24.25 -18.54
C SER A 431 -4.24 -23.47 -19.36
N ILE A 432 -4.05 -22.19 -19.04
CA ILE A 432 -3.09 -21.27 -19.70
C ILE A 432 -1.96 -20.89 -18.75
N SER A 433 -0.88 -20.29 -19.29
CA SER A 433 0.21 -19.78 -18.46
C SER A 433 -0.24 -18.65 -17.52
N GLU A 434 0.46 -18.47 -16.39
CA GLU A 434 0.18 -17.36 -15.48
C GLU A 434 0.37 -16.00 -16.17
N GLY A 435 1.28 -15.89 -17.16
CA GLY A 435 1.47 -14.70 -17.96
C GLY A 435 0.24 -14.34 -18.80
N GLN A 436 -0.35 -15.33 -19.47
CA GLN A 436 -1.61 -15.17 -20.20
C GLN A 436 -2.78 -14.86 -19.25
N ALA A 437 -2.82 -15.49 -18.09
CA ALA A 437 -3.83 -15.22 -17.06
C ALA A 437 -3.78 -13.78 -16.53
N ASP A 438 -2.59 -13.17 -16.38
CA ASP A 438 -2.45 -11.76 -15.97
C ASP A 438 -3.06 -10.79 -16.99
N VAL A 439 -3.10 -11.13 -18.27
CA VAL A 439 -3.78 -10.32 -19.31
C VAL A 439 -5.27 -10.22 -19.00
N TYR A 440 -5.93 -11.36 -18.68
CA TYR A 440 -7.34 -11.36 -18.30
C TYR A 440 -7.58 -10.69 -16.96
N ARG A 441 -6.73 -10.94 -15.94
CA ARG A 441 -6.82 -10.23 -14.66
C ARG A 441 -6.78 -8.69 -14.87
N LYS A 442 -5.84 -8.19 -15.71
CA LYS A 442 -5.78 -6.76 -16.06
C LYS A 442 -7.03 -6.29 -16.80
N ALA A 443 -7.59 -7.11 -17.67
CA ALA A 443 -8.82 -6.80 -18.40
C ALA A 443 -10.00 -6.61 -17.44
N PHE A 444 -10.17 -7.52 -16.47
CA PHE A 444 -11.17 -7.38 -15.40
C PHE A 444 -10.92 -6.14 -14.55
N ALA A 445 -9.67 -5.91 -14.09
CA ALA A 445 -9.33 -4.74 -13.27
C ALA A 445 -9.54 -3.40 -13.99
N LYS A 446 -9.31 -3.32 -15.30
CA LYS A 446 -9.50 -2.12 -16.14
C LYS A 446 -10.86 -2.07 -16.83
N ASN A 447 -11.72 -3.06 -16.60
CA ASN A 447 -13.04 -3.19 -17.21
C ASN A 447 -13.03 -3.18 -18.76
N ARG A 448 -12.12 -3.94 -19.37
CA ARG A 448 -12.01 -4.08 -20.83
C ARG A 448 -13.01 -5.11 -21.34
N TRP A 449 -14.07 -4.66 -21.98
CA TRP A 449 -15.18 -5.48 -22.42
C TRP A 449 -14.80 -6.56 -23.44
N ASP A 450 -13.97 -6.23 -24.41
CA ASP A 450 -13.47 -7.12 -25.45
C ASP A 450 -12.81 -8.39 -24.85
N LYS A 451 -11.87 -8.17 -23.95
CA LYS A 451 -11.14 -9.27 -23.30
C LYS A 451 -11.96 -10.05 -22.26
N LYS A 452 -12.94 -9.40 -21.64
CA LYS A 452 -13.88 -10.10 -20.75
C LYS A 452 -14.78 -11.06 -21.54
N ASN A 453 -15.28 -10.64 -22.70
CA ASN A 453 -16.07 -11.50 -23.58
C ASN A 453 -15.25 -12.68 -24.12
N GLU A 454 -14.01 -12.41 -24.53
CA GLU A 454 -13.07 -13.46 -24.94
C GLU A 454 -12.87 -14.48 -23.82
N PHE A 455 -12.62 -14.02 -22.59
CA PHE A 455 -12.51 -14.89 -21.41
C PHE A 455 -13.78 -15.74 -21.19
N THR A 456 -14.97 -15.11 -21.23
CA THR A 456 -16.25 -15.81 -21.02
C THR A 456 -16.49 -16.90 -22.08
N ASN A 457 -16.15 -16.61 -23.33
CA ASN A 457 -16.26 -17.59 -24.41
C ASN A 457 -15.27 -18.76 -24.22
N LEU A 458 -14.02 -18.46 -23.87
CA LEU A 458 -13.03 -19.49 -23.58
C LEU A 458 -13.45 -20.35 -22.38
N LEU A 459 -13.99 -19.72 -21.33
CA LEU A 459 -14.46 -20.45 -20.14
C LEU A 459 -15.58 -21.44 -20.49
N LYS A 460 -16.54 -21.06 -21.35
CA LYS A 460 -17.60 -21.94 -21.84
C LYS A 460 -17.06 -23.12 -22.70
N ILE A 461 -16.00 -22.88 -23.44
CA ILE A 461 -15.33 -23.91 -24.24
C ILE A 461 -14.55 -24.88 -23.35
N CYS A 462 -13.81 -24.36 -22.39
CA CYS A 462 -13.01 -25.18 -21.47
C CYS A 462 -13.85 -25.99 -20.48
N HIS A 463 -15.04 -25.46 -20.13
CA HIS A 463 -15.93 -26.01 -19.12
C HIS A 463 -17.39 -26.10 -19.62
N PRO A 464 -17.67 -26.96 -20.59
CA PRO A 464 -19.04 -27.13 -21.10
C PRO A 464 -20.00 -27.65 -20.05
N GLU A 465 -19.49 -28.20 -18.93
CA GLU A 465 -20.28 -28.71 -17.79
C GLU A 465 -20.76 -27.61 -16.84
N PHE A 466 -20.23 -26.36 -16.98
CA PHE A 466 -20.66 -25.25 -16.12
C PHE A 466 -22.01 -24.70 -16.60
N ASP A 467 -22.96 -24.61 -15.70
CA ASP A 467 -24.23 -23.91 -15.93
C ASP A 467 -24.03 -22.37 -15.92
N GLU A 468 -25.05 -21.64 -16.37
CA GLU A 468 -25.02 -20.18 -16.40
C GLU A 468 -24.86 -19.57 -15.01
N GLU A 469 -25.38 -20.20 -13.94
CA GLU A 469 -25.25 -19.71 -12.57
C GLU A 469 -23.79 -19.75 -12.11
N LYS A 470 -23.06 -20.84 -12.38
CA LYS A 470 -21.63 -20.97 -12.05
C LYS A 470 -20.78 -20.04 -12.90
N LEU A 471 -21.10 -19.86 -14.18
CA LEU A 471 -20.41 -18.90 -15.06
C LEU A 471 -20.58 -17.47 -14.53
N ASP A 472 -21.81 -17.05 -14.20
CA ASP A 472 -22.09 -15.73 -13.65
C ASP A 472 -21.39 -15.49 -12.29
N LEU A 473 -21.33 -16.51 -11.45
CA LEU A 473 -20.61 -16.46 -10.18
C LEU A 473 -19.10 -16.16 -10.40
N ILE A 474 -18.46 -16.89 -11.33
CA ILE A 474 -17.04 -16.70 -11.67
C ILE A 474 -16.80 -15.30 -12.24
N ILE A 475 -17.62 -14.85 -13.19
CA ILE A 475 -17.50 -13.53 -13.79
C ILE A 475 -17.69 -12.43 -12.73
N THR A 476 -18.74 -12.55 -11.90
CA THR A 476 -19.01 -11.60 -10.82
C THR A 476 -17.86 -11.54 -9.81
N LEU A 477 -17.24 -12.68 -9.49
CA LEU A 477 -16.07 -12.74 -8.62
C LEU A 477 -14.87 -11.98 -9.23
N LEU A 478 -14.57 -12.24 -10.51
CA LEU A 478 -13.46 -11.58 -11.21
C LEU A 478 -13.72 -10.08 -11.43
N GLU A 479 -14.97 -9.65 -11.62
CA GLU A 479 -15.32 -8.23 -11.72
C GLU A 479 -15.00 -7.41 -10.47
N GLN A 480 -14.90 -8.04 -9.32
CA GLN A 480 -14.46 -7.38 -8.09
C GLN A 480 -13.02 -6.86 -8.16
N LEU A 481 -12.20 -7.37 -9.08
CA LEU A 481 -10.86 -6.85 -9.34
C LEU A 481 -10.85 -5.39 -9.82
N GLN A 482 -11.99 -4.86 -10.32
CA GLN A 482 -12.16 -3.41 -10.59
C GLN A 482 -12.13 -2.58 -9.30
N LEU A 483 -12.48 -3.18 -8.18
CA LEU A 483 -12.30 -2.62 -6.87
C LEU A 483 -10.85 -2.90 -6.48
N TYR A 484 -10.08 -1.90 -6.18
CA TYR A 484 -8.67 -1.96 -5.82
C TYR A 484 -8.26 -3.27 -5.11
N SER A 485 -7.63 -4.18 -5.83
CA SER A 485 -7.03 -5.42 -5.32
C SER A 485 -5.59 -5.18 -4.82
N PHE A 486 -4.97 -6.16 -4.21
CA PHE A 486 -3.68 -6.00 -3.55
C PHE A 486 -2.69 -7.04 -4.04
N CYS A 487 -1.54 -6.58 -4.54
CA CYS A 487 -0.43 -7.43 -4.94
C CYS A 487 0.11 -8.18 -3.71
N LYS A 488 0.33 -9.48 -3.83
CA LYS A 488 0.79 -10.34 -2.73
C LYS A 488 2.14 -9.89 -2.19
N SER A 489 3.13 -9.66 -3.06
CA SER A 489 4.45 -9.17 -2.65
C SER A 489 4.41 -7.82 -1.90
N HIS A 490 3.53 -6.90 -2.33
CA HIS A 490 3.32 -5.64 -1.64
C HIS A 490 2.74 -5.83 -0.22
N ALA A 491 1.78 -6.77 -0.06
CA ALA A 491 1.22 -7.10 1.24
C ALA A 491 2.28 -7.66 2.19
N PHE A 492 3.14 -8.54 1.68
CA PHE A 492 4.24 -9.11 2.45
C PHE A 492 5.27 -8.05 2.86
N SER A 493 5.69 -7.17 1.94
CA SER A 493 6.63 -6.08 2.27
C SER A 493 6.11 -5.23 3.44
N TYR A 494 4.83 -4.88 3.42
CA TYR A 494 4.24 -4.11 4.52
C TYR A 494 3.90 -4.93 5.76
N SER A 495 3.71 -6.24 5.65
CA SER A 495 3.53 -7.08 6.85
C SER A 495 4.77 -7.11 7.72
N TYR A 496 5.97 -7.09 7.12
CA TYR A 496 7.22 -6.93 7.87
C TYR A 496 7.24 -5.63 8.66
N LEU A 497 6.89 -4.50 8.04
CA LEU A 497 6.87 -3.20 8.72
C LEU A 497 5.83 -3.15 9.86
N VAL A 498 4.61 -3.64 9.59
CA VAL A 498 3.53 -3.66 10.60
C VAL A 498 3.92 -4.55 11.77
N TYR A 499 4.50 -5.73 11.50
CA TYR A 499 4.98 -6.64 12.52
C TYR A 499 6.10 -6.03 13.36
N SER A 500 7.13 -5.45 12.72
CA SER A 500 8.26 -4.82 13.42
C SER A 500 7.81 -3.66 14.31
N LEU A 501 6.86 -2.85 13.84
CA LEU A 501 6.28 -1.77 14.65
C LEU A 501 5.43 -2.32 15.82
N ALA A 502 4.69 -3.41 15.61
CA ALA A 502 3.95 -4.09 16.67
C ALA A 502 4.88 -4.70 17.73
N TYR A 503 5.99 -5.31 17.27
CA TYR A 503 7.05 -5.82 18.15
C TYR A 503 7.64 -4.72 19.01
N GLN A 504 7.99 -3.58 18.42
CA GLN A 504 8.51 -2.44 19.16
C GLN A 504 7.48 -1.87 20.14
N LYS A 505 6.19 -1.86 19.77
CA LYS A 505 5.12 -1.46 20.69
C LYS A 505 5.00 -2.39 21.90
N ALA A 506 5.15 -3.71 21.69
CA ALA A 506 5.07 -4.71 22.75
C ALA A 506 6.29 -4.66 23.69
N HIS A 507 7.50 -4.47 23.15
CA HIS A 507 8.76 -4.62 23.90
C HIS A 507 9.37 -3.28 24.34
N ASN A 508 9.15 -2.19 23.56
CA ASN A 508 9.72 -0.87 23.81
C ASN A 508 8.64 0.25 23.73
N PRO A 509 7.57 0.18 24.52
CA PRO A 509 6.38 1.02 24.36
C PRO A 509 6.67 2.52 24.44
N GLN A 510 7.58 2.98 25.28
CA GLN A 510 7.91 4.40 25.41
C GLN A 510 8.63 4.92 24.15
N GLN A 511 9.62 4.20 23.63
CA GLN A 511 10.32 4.59 22.40
C GLN A 511 9.40 4.49 21.20
N PHE A 512 8.53 3.47 21.15
CA PHE A 512 7.50 3.33 20.14
C PHE A 512 6.59 4.56 20.09
N TRP A 513 6.07 5.01 21.24
CA TRP A 513 5.17 6.15 21.27
C TRP A 513 5.88 7.47 20.99
N LEU A 514 7.13 7.65 21.42
CA LEU A 514 7.93 8.80 21.02
C LEU A 514 8.06 8.89 19.50
N ALA A 515 8.44 7.78 18.86
CA ALA A 515 8.59 7.71 17.41
C ALA A 515 7.24 7.89 16.69
N ALA A 516 6.16 7.29 17.20
CA ALA A 516 4.81 7.46 16.67
C ALA A 516 4.35 8.93 16.75
N LEU A 517 4.55 9.60 17.87
CA LEU A 517 4.20 11.01 18.05
C LEU A 517 4.99 11.92 17.10
N ASN A 518 6.23 11.55 16.75
CA ASN A 518 7.05 12.32 15.81
C ASN A 518 6.69 12.04 14.33
N ASN A 519 6.44 10.79 13.94
CA ASN A 519 6.36 10.38 12.54
C ASN A 519 4.95 10.03 12.06
N CYS A 520 4.10 9.46 12.91
CA CYS A 520 2.80 8.95 12.49
C CYS A 520 1.88 10.09 12.01
N ASN A 521 1.22 9.85 10.86
CA ASN A 521 0.20 10.74 10.31
C ASN A 521 -1.12 9.97 10.26
N SER A 522 -1.71 9.80 11.43
CA SER A 522 -2.89 8.97 11.66
C SER A 522 -4.18 9.59 11.15
N SER A 523 -5.17 8.73 10.87
CA SER A 523 -6.57 9.13 10.73
C SER A 523 -7.22 9.48 12.07
N PHE A 524 -6.61 9.03 13.18
CA PHE A 524 -7.02 9.39 14.52
C PHE A 524 -6.59 10.81 14.89
N ARG A 525 -7.34 11.44 15.75
CA ARG A 525 -6.98 12.75 16.31
C ARG A 525 -5.81 12.62 17.26
N LYS A 526 -5.03 13.70 17.39
CA LYS A 526 -3.81 13.72 18.20
C LYS A 526 -4.02 13.21 19.62
N TRP A 527 -5.11 13.61 20.29
CA TRP A 527 -5.38 13.24 21.67
C TRP A 527 -5.37 11.72 21.90
N VAL A 528 -5.77 10.93 20.89
CA VAL A 528 -5.76 9.46 20.99
C VAL A 528 -4.33 8.96 21.21
N HIS A 529 -3.39 9.37 20.36
CA HIS A 529 -2.00 8.94 20.48
C HIS A 529 -1.32 9.44 21.76
N PHE A 530 -1.65 10.66 22.21
CA PHE A 530 -1.10 11.16 23.47
C PHE A 530 -1.64 10.40 24.69
N ARG A 531 -2.90 10.00 24.68
CA ARG A 531 -3.49 9.17 25.75
C ARG A 531 -2.86 7.79 25.79
N GLU A 532 -2.68 7.15 24.65
CA GLU A 532 -1.99 5.86 24.54
C GLU A 532 -0.51 5.95 25.00
N ALA A 533 0.19 7.02 24.62
CA ALA A 533 1.54 7.28 25.09
C ALA A 533 1.59 7.43 26.62
N LYS A 534 0.63 8.13 27.21
CA LYS A 534 0.49 8.26 28.66
C LYS A 534 0.27 6.91 29.34
N SER A 535 -0.59 6.06 28.77
CA SER A 535 -0.83 4.70 29.27
C SER A 535 0.40 3.81 29.23
N SER A 536 1.41 4.11 28.39
CA SER A 536 2.70 3.43 28.36
C SER A 536 3.73 3.95 29.37
N GLY A 537 3.34 4.84 30.29
CA GLY A 537 4.19 5.42 31.32
C GLY A 537 4.90 6.72 30.95
N ILE A 538 4.57 7.33 29.78
CA ILE A 538 5.12 8.63 29.38
C ILE A 538 4.36 9.74 30.11
N GLN A 539 5.10 10.60 30.79
CA GLN A 539 4.56 11.84 31.37
C GLN A 539 4.46 12.90 30.27
N LEU A 540 3.26 13.38 30.02
CA LEU A 540 2.98 14.35 28.97
C LEU A 540 3.33 15.78 29.42
N THR A 541 3.85 16.58 28.48
CA THR A 541 3.93 18.04 28.61
C THR A 541 3.20 18.70 27.43
N LEU A 542 2.82 19.98 27.57
CA LEU A 542 2.22 20.72 26.46
C LEU A 542 3.33 21.24 25.51
N GLY A 543 3.11 21.04 24.21
CA GLY A 543 4.08 21.48 23.20
C GLY A 543 3.77 20.99 21.80
N ARG A 544 4.76 21.07 20.92
CA ARG A 544 4.70 20.67 19.52
C ARG A 544 5.91 19.83 19.10
N ARG A 545 5.81 19.10 18.00
CA ARG A 545 6.94 18.39 17.39
C ARG A 545 8.12 19.34 17.10
N PRO A 546 9.36 18.86 17.19
CA PRO A 546 9.78 17.49 17.51
C PRO A 546 9.76 17.22 19.03
N TRP A 547 9.41 15.98 19.36
CA TRP A 547 9.37 15.47 20.73
C TRP A 547 10.65 14.71 21.07
N ARG A 548 11.05 14.77 22.33
CA ARG A 548 12.15 13.99 22.92
C ARG A 548 11.74 13.46 24.28
N LEU A 549 12.33 12.36 24.74
CA LEU A 549 12.18 11.87 26.09
C LEU A 549 13.38 12.28 26.95
N ARG A 550 13.09 12.78 28.16
CA ARG A 550 14.08 12.92 29.23
C ARG A 550 13.62 12.10 30.43
N GLY A 551 14.25 10.91 30.60
CA GLY A 551 13.62 9.86 31.39
C GLY A 551 12.30 9.43 30.74
N ASN A 552 11.21 9.48 31.49
CA ASN A 552 9.87 9.21 31.01
C ASN A 552 9.05 10.47 30.67
N VAL A 553 9.65 11.66 30.71
CA VAL A 553 8.98 12.94 30.42
C VAL A 553 9.12 13.33 28.96
N LEU A 554 7.99 13.56 28.29
CA LEU A 554 7.95 14.05 26.90
C LEU A 554 8.25 15.54 26.86
N ILE A 555 9.31 15.92 26.15
CA ILE A 555 9.81 17.31 26.05
C ILE A 555 9.73 17.79 24.60
N SER A 556 9.28 19.04 24.44
CA SER A 556 9.31 19.78 23.17
C SER A 556 10.27 20.96 23.27
N SER A 557 10.78 21.46 22.13
CA SER A 557 11.53 22.72 22.07
C SER A 557 10.70 23.93 22.53
N ASP A 558 9.36 23.84 22.40
CA ASP A 558 8.42 24.91 22.71
C ASP A 558 7.68 24.60 24.03
N ILE A 559 8.38 24.19 25.08
CA ILE A 559 7.78 23.95 26.40
C ILE A 559 7.20 25.25 26.94
N GLN A 560 5.88 25.27 27.09
CA GLN A 560 5.22 26.35 27.82
C GLN A 560 5.06 25.97 29.28
N MET A 561 5.52 26.86 30.17
CA MET A 561 5.29 26.71 31.61
C MET A 561 3.79 26.75 31.89
N LYS A 562 3.32 25.79 32.64
CA LYS A 562 1.92 25.57 32.97
C LYS A 562 1.49 26.58 34.04
N LEU A 563 0.54 27.44 33.70
CA LEU A 563 -0.04 28.38 34.67
C LEU A 563 -1.27 27.79 35.41
N LYS A 564 -2.09 26.94 34.76
CA LYS A 564 -3.26 26.26 35.31
C LYS A 564 -3.72 25.13 34.42
N GLU A 565 -4.22 24.03 34.98
CA GLU A 565 -4.81 22.93 34.22
C GLU A 565 -6.17 23.32 33.69
N ASP A 566 -6.32 23.28 32.36
CA ASP A 566 -7.58 23.48 31.66
C ASP A 566 -7.64 22.54 30.46
N PRO A 567 -8.16 21.31 30.63
CA PRO A 567 -8.17 20.30 29.59
C PRO A 567 -8.89 20.72 28.31
N ILE A 568 -9.94 21.54 28.41
CA ILE A 568 -10.68 22.02 27.23
C ILE A 568 -9.84 23.04 26.44
N ARG A 569 -9.20 24.00 27.10
CA ARG A 569 -8.31 24.97 26.47
C ARG A 569 -7.11 24.26 25.83
N ASP A 570 -6.48 23.33 26.55
CA ASP A 570 -5.32 22.57 26.08
C ASP A 570 -5.69 21.74 24.84
N TYR A 571 -6.85 21.10 24.83
CA TYR A 571 -7.35 20.40 23.65
C TYR A 571 -7.52 21.32 22.44
N TRP A 572 -8.07 22.50 22.60
CA TRP A 572 -8.24 23.43 21.48
C TRP A 572 -6.92 24.00 20.98
N GLN A 573 -5.95 24.24 21.87
CA GLN A 573 -4.66 24.85 21.51
C GLN A 573 -3.67 23.82 20.92
N TYR A 574 -3.59 22.61 21.49
CA TYR A 574 -2.58 21.61 21.16
C TYR A 574 -3.18 20.36 20.49
N GLY A 575 -4.47 20.11 20.64
CA GLY A 575 -5.19 18.92 20.18
C GLY A 575 -5.12 17.74 21.14
N TYR A 576 -4.63 17.96 22.37
CA TYR A 576 -4.56 17.00 23.48
C TYR A 576 -4.45 17.77 24.81
N TRP A 577 -4.52 17.08 25.94
CA TRP A 577 -4.38 17.62 27.30
C TRP A 577 -3.54 16.69 28.16
N ILE A 578 -3.07 17.18 29.31
CA ILE A 578 -2.15 16.44 30.18
C ILE A 578 -2.79 15.94 31.48
N SER A 579 -3.93 16.52 31.91
CA SER A 579 -4.66 16.07 33.09
C SER A 579 -4.95 14.56 33.05
N ASP A 580 -5.04 13.93 34.24
CA ASP A 580 -5.42 12.53 34.35
C ASP A 580 -6.87 12.32 34.03
N ASP A 581 -7.71 13.31 34.33
CA ASP A 581 -9.13 13.24 34.03
C ASP A 581 -9.42 13.35 32.53
N PHE A 582 -10.35 12.55 32.06
CA PHE A 582 -10.91 12.72 30.72
C PHE A 582 -11.70 14.03 30.65
N LEU A 583 -11.97 14.53 29.44
CA LEU A 583 -12.74 15.76 29.28
C LEU A 583 -14.10 15.63 29.97
N PRO A 584 -14.52 16.63 30.77
CA PRO A 584 -15.73 16.56 31.61
C PRO A 584 -17.00 16.36 30.76
N GLY A 585 -17.97 15.69 31.35
CA GLY A 585 -19.29 15.47 30.74
C GLY A 585 -19.31 14.43 29.61
N MET A 586 -18.30 13.61 29.47
CA MET A 586 -18.31 12.42 28.59
C MET A 586 -18.86 11.23 29.38
N TYR A 587 -19.70 10.41 28.70
CA TYR A 587 -20.31 9.24 29.35
C TYR A 587 -20.72 8.18 28.32
N CYS A 588 -20.93 6.96 28.82
CA CYS A 588 -21.49 5.85 28.07
C CYS A 588 -22.31 4.97 29.04
N GLU A 589 -23.62 4.88 28.85
CA GLU A 589 -24.55 4.17 29.71
C GLU A 589 -25.32 3.14 28.89
N TYR A 590 -25.27 1.88 29.32
CA TYR A 590 -26.00 0.78 28.71
C TYR A 590 -27.34 0.55 29.42
N TYR A 591 -28.40 0.32 28.66
CA TYR A 591 -29.73 0.05 29.19
C TYR A 591 -30.56 -0.82 28.26
N MET A 592 -31.65 -1.39 28.78
CA MET A 592 -32.66 -2.07 27.97
C MET A 592 -33.75 -1.07 27.60
N GLY A 593 -34.10 -0.95 26.35
CA GLY A 593 -35.08 0.03 25.90
C GLY A 593 -35.63 -0.26 24.51
N ILE A 594 -36.73 0.42 24.18
CA ILE A 594 -37.29 0.40 22.82
C ILE A 594 -36.77 1.62 22.10
N PRO A 595 -36.11 1.42 20.92
CA PRO A 595 -35.54 2.54 20.18
C PRO A 595 -36.61 3.51 19.72
N THR A 596 -36.43 4.79 20.02
CA THR A 596 -37.28 5.87 19.51
C THR A 596 -37.22 5.89 17.99
N GLN A 597 -38.40 5.78 17.35
CA GLN A 597 -38.48 5.77 15.88
C GLN A 597 -37.87 7.07 15.32
N SER A 598 -36.80 6.91 14.54
CA SER A 598 -36.27 7.99 13.73
C SER A 598 -37.32 8.39 12.68
N LYS A 599 -37.51 9.69 12.40
CA LYS A 599 -38.35 10.20 11.31
C LYS A 599 -38.06 9.60 9.92
N ARG A 600 -37.02 8.81 9.79
CA ARG A 600 -36.66 8.03 8.59
C ARG A 600 -37.18 6.58 8.70
N LYS A 601 -38.49 6.42 8.59
CA LYS A 601 -39.31 5.20 8.78
C LYS A 601 -38.91 3.91 8.02
N LYS A 602 -37.80 3.83 7.29
CA LYS A 602 -37.48 2.68 6.44
C LYS A 602 -36.30 1.80 6.90
N ILE A 603 -35.70 2.04 8.07
CA ILE A 603 -34.42 1.44 8.41
C ILE A 603 -34.43 0.59 9.69
N ILE A 604 -35.46 0.72 10.51
CA ILE A 604 -35.63 -0.11 11.71
C ILE A 604 -36.96 -0.82 11.52
N GLU A 605 -36.95 -2.16 11.42
CA GLU A 605 -38.09 -3.01 11.61
C GLU A 605 -38.72 -2.61 12.97
N GLU A 606 -40.05 -2.60 13.08
CA GLU A 606 -40.73 -2.26 14.33
C GLU A 606 -40.28 -3.19 15.46
N ILE A 607 -39.29 -2.76 16.22
CA ILE A 607 -38.82 -3.45 17.41
C ILE A 607 -39.84 -3.16 18.49
N LYS A 608 -40.63 -4.17 18.87
CA LYS A 608 -41.69 -4.08 19.88
C LYS A 608 -41.21 -4.48 21.27
N GLU A 609 -40.07 -5.17 21.39
CA GLU A 609 -39.49 -5.63 22.65
C GLU A 609 -38.26 -4.79 23.04
N PRO A 610 -37.96 -4.66 24.35
CA PRO A 610 -36.76 -3.98 24.81
C PRO A 610 -35.48 -4.68 24.29
N VAL A 611 -34.58 -3.90 23.71
CA VAL A 611 -33.29 -4.35 23.21
C VAL A 611 -32.14 -3.62 23.90
N LYS A 612 -30.94 -4.16 23.81
CA LYS A 612 -29.72 -3.50 24.32
C LYS A 612 -29.48 -2.18 23.60
N MET A 613 -29.53 -1.09 24.37
CA MET A 613 -29.29 0.26 23.92
C MET A 613 -28.14 0.91 24.69
N VAL A 614 -27.62 1.98 24.15
CA VAL A 614 -26.58 2.79 24.77
C VAL A 614 -26.90 4.28 24.59
N ARG A 615 -26.77 5.05 25.69
CA ARG A 615 -26.64 6.51 25.66
C ARG A 615 -25.19 6.89 25.78
N PHE A 616 -24.78 7.86 25.02
CA PHE A 616 -23.39 8.26 24.98
C PHE A 616 -23.22 9.75 24.74
N ARG A 617 -22.14 10.27 25.28
CA ARG A 617 -21.53 11.54 24.90
C ARG A 617 -20.03 11.31 24.83
N GLY A 618 -19.42 11.51 23.65
CA GLY A 618 -18.03 11.17 23.48
C GLY A 618 -17.27 12.12 22.54
N LEU A 619 -15.98 12.21 22.79
CA LEU A 619 -15.05 12.98 21.99
C LEU A 619 -14.68 12.18 20.72
N VAL A 620 -14.82 12.80 19.55
CA VAL A 620 -14.49 12.13 18.29
C VAL A 620 -13.01 11.81 18.22
N ALA A 621 -12.70 10.54 18.12
CA ALA A 621 -11.35 10.01 17.90
C ALA A 621 -11.01 9.95 16.42
N THR A 622 -11.92 9.45 15.59
CA THR A 622 -11.82 9.42 14.14
C THR A 622 -13.20 9.33 13.50
N GLY A 623 -13.28 9.53 12.19
CA GLY A 623 -14.51 9.30 11.45
C GLY A 623 -14.29 9.27 9.94
N ARG A 624 -15.23 8.59 9.25
CA ARG A 624 -15.16 8.40 7.79
C ARG A 624 -16.55 8.28 7.20
N THR A 625 -16.80 8.98 6.10
CA THR A 625 -18.03 8.83 5.31
C THR A 625 -17.83 7.83 4.18
N TYR A 626 -18.75 6.91 4.06
CA TYR A 626 -18.81 5.91 2.99
C TYR A 626 -20.04 6.17 2.11
N ASP A 627 -19.82 6.21 0.80
CA ASP A 627 -20.85 6.42 -0.21
C ASP A 627 -20.99 5.13 -1.04
N ALA A 628 -22.00 4.34 -0.73
CA ALA A 628 -22.27 3.08 -1.43
C ALA A 628 -22.55 3.29 -2.94
N GLY A 629 -23.18 4.41 -3.30
CA GLY A 629 -23.47 4.72 -4.70
C GLY A 629 -22.22 4.99 -5.54
N ARG A 630 -21.14 5.51 -4.94
CA ARG A 630 -19.85 5.67 -5.63
C ARG A 630 -19.17 4.35 -5.91
N ARG A 631 -19.34 3.37 -5.03
CA ARG A 631 -18.78 2.02 -5.20
C ARG A 631 -19.47 1.33 -6.37
N MET A 632 -20.79 1.37 -6.42
CA MET A 632 -21.58 0.76 -7.50
C MET A 632 -21.30 1.41 -8.87
N LYS A 633 -21.15 2.73 -8.94
CA LYS A 633 -20.77 3.44 -10.19
C LYS A 633 -19.41 3.03 -10.74
N LYS A 634 -18.49 2.50 -9.94
CA LYS A 634 -17.19 1.97 -10.42
C LYS A 634 -17.32 0.58 -11.02
N ILE A 635 -18.33 -0.17 -10.65
CA ILE A 635 -18.61 -1.53 -11.14
C ILE A 635 -19.36 -1.49 -12.47
N ILE A 636 -20.13 -0.42 -12.73
CA ILE A 636 -20.88 -0.26 -14.00
C ILE A 636 -19.90 0.02 -15.14
N PRO A 637 -19.98 -0.70 -16.27
CA PRO A 637 -19.17 -0.45 -17.45
C PRO A 637 -19.28 1.00 -17.93
N LYS A 638 -18.17 1.59 -18.38
CA LYS A 638 -18.18 2.96 -18.93
C LYS A 638 -19.00 3.07 -20.21
N GLU A 639 -19.08 2.00 -20.97
CA GLU A 639 -19.86 1.88 -22.21
C GLU A 639 -20.88 0.76 -22.01
N MET A 640 -22.10 1.12 -21.69
CA MET A 640 -23.23 0.18 -21.69
C MET A 640 -23.79 0.01 -23.09
N PRO A 641 -24.21 -1.21 -23.50
CA PRO A 641 -24.95 -1.41 -24.73
C PRO A 641 -26.18 -0.49 -24.77
N LYS A 642 -26.46 0.08 -25.92
CA LYS A 642 -27.65 0.92 -26.11
C LYS A 642 -28.92 0.12 -25.82
N GLY A 643 -29.63 0.47 -24.75
CA GLY A 643 -30.87 -0.19 -24.33
C GLY A 643 -30.93 -0.72 -22.91
N GLU A 644 -29.78 -0.87 -22.24
CA GLU A 644 -29.77 -1.29 -20.84
C GLU A 644 -29.79 -0.08 -19.88
N SER A 645 -30.69 -0.09 -18.92
CA SER A 645 -30.80 0.93 -17.89
C SER A 645 -30.35 0.39 -16.53
N VAL A 646 -29.52 1.14 -15.82
CA VAL A 646 -29.17 0.86 -14.43
C VAL A 646 -30.42 0.92 -13.58
N SER A 647 -30.66 -0.11 -12.75
CA SER A 647 -31.84 -0.15 -11.88
C SER A 647 -31.90 1.09 -10.96
N PRO A 648 -33.11 1.61 -10.66
CA PRO A 648 -33.30 2.78 -9.80
C PRO A 648 -32.67 2.66 -8.41
N GLU A 649 -32.52 1.45 -7.88
CA GLU A 649 -31.88 1.18 -6.58
C GLU A 649 -30.39 1.49 -6.57
N ILE A 650 -29.71 1.39 -7.71
CA ILE A 650 -28.28 1.70 -7.86
C ILE A 650 -28.05 3.21 -7.86
N LYS A 651 -29.03 4.03 -8.30
CA LYS A 651 -28.93 5.49 -8.33
C LYS A 651 -29.03 6.14 -6.95
N ASN A 652 -29.65 5.48 -5.96
CA ASN A 652 -29.89 5.99 -4.61
C ASN A 652 -28.93 5.36 -3.55
N GLY A 653 -27.63 5.35 -3.85
CA GLY A 653 -26.63 4.83 -2.91
C GLY A 653 -26.76 5.46 -1.52
N ARG A 654 -26.88 4.61 -0.49
CA ARG A 654 -26.97 5.04 0.91
C ARG A 654 -25.62 5.56 1.38
N ILE A 655 -25.60 6.80 1.89
CA ILE A 655 -24.41 7.40 2.48
C ILE A 655 -24.40 7.09 3.98
N ILE A 656 -23.29 6.56 4.48
CA ILE A 656 -23.10 6.22 5.89
C ILE A 656 -21.85 6.94 6.38
N THR A 657 -21.95 7.52 7.59
CA THR A 657 -20.77 8.05 8.28
C THR A 657 -20.49 7.21 9.52
N PHE A 658 -19.28 6.75 9.63
CA PHE A 658 -18.76 6.04 10.79
C PHE A 658 -17.99 7.02 11.67
N PHE A 659 -18.20 6.92 12.99
CA PHE A 659 -17.40 7.63 13.98
C PHE A 659 -16.89 6.65 15.03
N THR A 660 -15.67 6.86 15.48
CA THR A 660 -15.15 6.30 16.73
C THR A 660 -15.09 7.42 17.74
N ILE A 661 -15.73 7.27 18.88
CA ILE A 661 -15.70 8.25 19.98
C ILE A 661 -15.05 7.63 21.22
N GLY A 662 -14.28 8.44 21.96
CA GLY A 662 -13.80 8.09 23.29
C GLY A 662 -14.64 8.78 24.34
N TYR A 663 -14.94 8.11 25.43
CA TYR A 663 -15.75 8.63 26.57
C TYR A 663 -15.04 8.50 27.90
N ASN A 664 -13.93 7.77 27.94
CA ASN A 664 -12.98 7.71 29.04
C ASN A 664 -11.57 7.42 28.53
N ASP A 665 -10.63 7.11 29.39
CA ASP A 665 -9.20 7.00 29.07
C ASP A 665 -8.85 5.84 28.14
N SER A 666 -9.59 4.74 28.19
CA SER A 666 -9.23 3.51 27.47
C SER A 666 -10.34 2.95 26.58
N ASN A 667 -11.56 3.49 26.67
CA ASN A 667 -12.70 2.90 25.98
C ASN A 667 -13.18 3.76 24.81
N TYR A 668 -13.42 3.09 23.71
CA TYR A 668 -13.93 3.66 22.47
C TYR A 668 -15.28 3.02 22.11
N LEU A 669 -16.17 3.81 21.54
CA LEU A 669 -17.45 3.37 21.03
C LEU A 669 -17.53 3.62 19.53
N GLU A 670 -17.93 2.60 18.79
CA GLU A 670 -18.07 2.65 17.35
C GLU A 670 -19.50 3.03 16.97
N LEU A 671 -19.67 4.12 16.23
CA LEU A 671 -20.96 4.67 15.85
C LEU A 671 -21.19 4.58 14.34
N VAL A 672 -22.39 4.21 13.94
CA VAL A 672 -22.86 4.20 12.55
C VAL A 672 -24.03 5.17 12.40
N LEU A 673 -23.84 6.22 11.62
CA LEU A 673 -24.82 7.26 11.34
C LEU A 673 -25.19 7.27 9.87
N TRP A 674 -26.47 7.28 9.57
CA TRP A 674 -26.96 7.45 8.20
C TRP A 674 -26.85 8.90 7.74
N GLY A 675 -26.20 9.13 6.61
CA GLY A 675 -26.02 10.44 6.02
C GLY A 675 -24.57 10.86 5.88
N LYS A 676 -24.35 12.01 5.27
CA LYS A 676 -23.04 12.63 5.08
C LYS A 676 -22.83 13.74 6.10
N TYR A 677 -21.81 13.60 6.94
CA TYR A 677 -21.49 14.58 7.96
C TYR A 677 -20.07 15.11 7.80
N PRO A 678 -19.79 16.38 8.18
CA PRO A 678 -18.47 17.00 8.07
C PRO A 678 -17.55 16.53 9.23
N VAL A 679 -17.07 15.30 9.15
CA VAL A 679 -16.27 14.61 10.20
C VAL A 679 -15.17 15.51 10.78
N GLN A 680 -14.48 16.27 9.96
CA GLN A 680 -13.39 17.15 10.35
C GLN A 680 -13.82 18.26 11.33
N LYS A 681 -15.07 18.71 11.24
CA LYS A 681 -15.63 19.81 12.01
C LYS A 681 -16.35 19.37 13.28
N ILE A 682 -16.57 18.06 13.44
CA ILE A 682 -17.33 17.51 14.58
C ILE A 682 -16.34 17.03 15.63
N HIS A 683 -16.40 17.61 16.83
CA HIS A 683 -15.51 17.27 17.94
C HIS A 683 -16.17 16.38 18.99
N CYS A 684 -17.45 16.57 19.26
CA CYS A 684 -18.21 15.80 20.23
C CYS A 684 -19.56 15.38 19.66
N ILE A 685 -19.97 14.16 19.98
CA ILE A 685 -21.26 13.58 19.61
C ILE A 685 -21.96 13.06 20.87
N GLU A 686 -23.20 13.41 21.02
CA GLU A 686 -24.10 12.89 22.08
C GLU A 686 -25.29 12.23 21.39
N GLY A 687 -25.76 11.12 21.94
CA GLY A 687 -26.89 10.42 21.35
C GLY A 687 -27.23 9.10 22.02
N GLU A 688 -28.07 8.36 21.35
CA GLU A 688 -28.45 7.00 21.72
C GLU A 688 -28.57 6.10 20.50
N GLY A 689 -28.45 4.80 20.69
CA GLY A 689 -28.57 3.85 19.60
C GLY A 689 -28.63 2.40 20.07
N LEU A 690 -28.89 1.54 19.08
CA LEU A 690 -28.92 0.09 19.22
C LEU A 690 -27.52 -0.48 19.22
N ILE A 691 -27.22 -1.35 20.15
CA ILE A 691 -25.99 -2.13 20.12
C ILE A 691 -26.18 -3.29 19.16
N LYS A 692 -25.30 -3.37 18.18
CA LYS A 692 -25.17 -4.49 17.26
C LYS A 692 -23.85 -5.18 17.57
N ASP A 693 -23.93 -6.44 17.94
CA ASP A 693 -22.77 -7.27 18.22
C ASP A 693 -22.62 -8.27 17.08
N GLU A 694 -21.74 -7.95 16.16
CA GLU A 694 -21.35 -8.84 15.09
C GLU A 694 -19.92 -9.31 15.34
N ASP A 695 -19.72 -10.62 15.45
CA ASP A 695 -18.39 -11.23 15.57
C ASP A 695 -17.55 -10.68 16.75
N SER A 696 -18.14 -10.47 17.91
CA SER A 696 -17.46 -9.94 19.11
C SER A 696 -16.86 -8.53 18.94
N CYS A 697 -17.33 -7.78 17.96
CA CYS A 697 -16.93 -6.39 17.69
C CYS A 697 -18.16 -5.48 17.73
N PRO A 698 -18.63 -5.07 18.92
CA PRO A 698 -19.85 -4.31 19.06
C PRO A 698 -19.75 -2.92 18.41
N TRP A 699 -20.83 -2.50 17.78
CA TRP A 699 -21.00 -1.17 17.22
C TRP A 699 -22.41 -0.65 17.49
N VAL A 700 -22.61 0.66 17.41
CA VAL A 700 -23.87 1.30 17.71
C VAL A 700 -24.52 1.82 16.45
N GLN A 701 -25.68 1.29 16.11
CA GLN A 701 -26.56 1.89 15.13
C GLN A 701 -27.27 3.08 15.78
N VAL A 702 -26.78 4.29 15.49
CA VAL A 702 -27.29 5.50 16.12
C VAL A 702 -28.69 5.82 15.63
N THR A 703 -29.63 5.96 16.58
CA THR A 703 -31.03 6.27 16.32
C THR A 703 -31.33 7.74 16.52
N ARG A 704 -30.71 8.36 17.52
CA ARG A 704 -30.85 9.78 17.85
C ARG A 704 -29.49 10.36 18.24
N PHE A 705 -29.17 11.55 17.76
CA PHE A 705 -27.91 12.22 18.10
C PHE A 705 -27.96 13.73 17.89
N ARG A 706 -27.00 14.40 18.52
CA ARG A 706 -26.66 15.81 18.26
C ARG A 706 -25.13 15.98 18.28
N PHE A 707 -24.65 16.97 17.55
CA PHE A 707 -23.26 17.41 17.66
C PHE A 707 -23.15 18.46 18.75
N CYS A 708 -22.23 18.22 19.67
CA CYS A 708 -22.03 19.08 20.83
C CYS A 708 -20.80 19.96 20.65
N ARG A 709 -20.85 21.14 21.28
CA ARG A 709 -19.65 21.91 21.59
C ARG A 709 -19.02 21.32 22.86
N LEU A 710 -17.68 21.35 22.92
CA LEU A 710 -16.91 21.01 24.12
C LEU A 710 -16.99 22.12 25.12
#